data_6074282ea8231a84a339b2b90e42bb2d
#
_entry.id   6074282ea8231a84a339b2b90e42bb2d
#
_cell.length_a   1.000
_cell.length_b   1.000
_cell.length_c   1.000
_cell.angle_alpha   90.00
_cell.angle_beta   90.00
_cell.angle_gamma   90.00
#
_symmetry.space_group_name_H-M   'P 1'
#
loop_
_entity.id
_entity.type
_entity.pdbx_description
1 polymer ?
#
loop_
_entity_poly.entity_id
_entity_poly.type
_entity_poly.pdbx_seq_one_letter_code
_entity_poly.pdbx_strand_id
1 'polypeptide(L)'
;MKFQKIVSAIAALVAPMAVVAKSQDYARHIELSLLFYEAQRSGKLPENNRVYWRHDSLLDAGADNGVDLTGGYYDAGDNVKFNFPGAAALTLLAWSGIDYADGYKEAGQWDYILDAVRWGADYFVKCHTGKNELYVQVGKGATDHGFWYPPEYVQYDHPSYKITAAAPGSEVAGDTASFLAAASILFKDIDSSYSSNLLKHAIEIYDFADSYRGEYIKAVPDAQGFYSNWSGYNDELAFGALWLYRATGESKYMDKFSKIADASYGEQDTKAYGTCTGPISWDDKRPGAYILAAIITGDEKRMKQASWYCDNVLTQPKTPGGLWYDANLSKWASNRYASNAAAMVAMYANYLPSSDSKRSKYVDFVKKQTDYILGDNPAKINYVVGAEANSPKAVHHRGASGTYDSQDTNAKPTDYNIFTLWGALAGGPGPDDEYTDSRKNYEMNEVALDYNAAFQMNLAFLVKEGFNKPDPDSVKIHDRSFPKKADTPDVKVEVTEKTIEISTGSNMMCSSWCIEFTTDYKIEAVHDCIMHQSGPDYIICNRRESNFLDGKGTPQIIKYQGSNGQDPLTINESVVMCDGWHAPQSSHKPVYRPENGRRYKVTGSGGVGNTTPLFEQSECWPAFLCGGSNTTPKTTIKKTTTTTKKSEPTSSSSCFAKSMGYACCSVGTEVVYTDNDGQWGIENGQWCGIGGGQQQQQQEEKCGDYACCSGCESVYVDNDGKWGVENGNWCLIKESKCGGSSAVTCTGMNSGYQCCDTCNVVYTDNDGKWGIMNGEWCGIKSSC
;
A
#
# COMPACT_ATOMS: atom_id res chain seq x y z
N MET A 1 76.23 49.27 12.18
CA MET A 1 74.78 49.44 12.06
C MET A 1 74.16 48.07 11.71
N LYS A 2 73.59 47.41 12.71
CA LYS A 2 72.93 46.11 12.56
C LYS A 2 71.42 46.31 12.66
N PHE A 3 70.71 46.03 11.59
CA PHE A 3 69.24 46.00 11.63
C PHE A 3 68.79 44.61 12.09
N GLN A 4 68.15 44.54 13.26
CA GLN A 4 67.45 43.36 13.75
C GLN A 4 66.02 43.40 13.20
N LYS A 5 65.66 42.36 12.44
CA LYS A 5 64.28 42.12 12.01
C LYS A 5 63.56 41.37 13.15
N ILE A 6 62.53 41.98 13.69
CA ILE A 6 61.57 41.34 14.59
C ILE A 6 60.52 40.69 13.69
N VAL A 7 60.44 39.35 13.72
CA VAL A 7 59.38 38.59 13.13
C VAL A 7 58.38 38.28 14.25
N SER A 8 57.26 38.98 14.26
CA SER A 8 56.10 38.64 15.14
C SER A 8 55.35 37.48 14.55
N ALA A 9 55.42 36.30 15.15
CA ALA A 9 54.56 35.17 14.85
C ALA A 9 53.22 35.39 15.50
N ILE A 10 52.17 35.65 14.72
CA ILE A 10 50.79 35.57 15.12
C ILE A 10 50.37 34.11 15.06
N ALA A 11 50.37 33.43 16.20
CA ALA A 11 49.72 32.14 16.32
C ALA A 11 48.22 32.39 16.45
N ALA A 12 47.46 32.18 15.35
CA ALA A 12 46.02 32.13 15.40
C ALA A 12 45.63 30.85 16.13
N LEU A 13 45.11 30.99 17.38
CA LEU A 13 44.40 29.94 18.07
C LEU A 13 43.09 29.67 17.27
N VAL A 14 43.10 28.65 16.44
CA VAL A 14 41.87 28.05 15.99
C VAL A 14 41.35 27.22 17.15
N ALA A 15 40.48 27.80 17.99
CA ALA A 15 39.69 27.02 18.90
C ALA A 15 38.79 26.09 18.04
N PRO A 16 38.69 24.80 18.34
CA PRO A 16 37.70 23.98 17.67
C PRO A 16 36.33 24.57 18.02
N MET A 17 35.61 25.07 17.03
CA MET A 17 34.18 25.33 17.19
C MET A 17 33.57 23.98 17.58
N ALA A 18 33.19 23.86 18.85
CA ALA A 18 32.33 22.79 19.27
C ALA A 18 31.07 22.92 18.39
N VAL A 19 30.89 22.01 17.48
CA VAL A 19 29.62 21.85 16.75
C VAL A 19 28.62 21.57 17.86
N VAL A 20 27.83 22.55 18.21
CA VAL A 20 26.69 22.35 19.10
C VAL A 20 25.78 21.43 18.36
N ALA A 21 25.67 20.16 18.80
CA ALA A 21 24.76 19.19 18.23
C ALA A 21 23.36 19.85 18.20
N LYS A 22 22.73 19.84 17.03
CA LYS A 22 21.38 20.39 16.85
C LYS A 22 20.47 19.70 17.86
N SER A 23 19.75 20.46 18.67
CA SER A 23 18.77 19.89 19.59
C SER A 23 17.65 19.25 18.75
N GLN A 24 17.31 17.99 19.03
CA GLN A 24 16.29 17.27 18.28
C GLN A 24 14.94 17.35 19.00
N ASP A 25 13.89 17.65 18.24
CA ASP A 25 12.50 17.60 18.70
C ASP A 25 11.91 16.20 18.41
N TYR A 26 12.19 15.26 19.30
CA TYR A 26 11.70 13.88 19.16
C TYR A 26 10.18 13.78 19.26
N ALA A 27 9.54 14.61 20.09
CA ALA A 27 8.09 14.65 20.26
C ALA A 27 7.38 14.99 18.94
N ARG A 28 7.93 15.98 18.20
CA ARG A 28 7.43 16.30 16.84
C ARG A 28 7.57 15.12 15.88
N HIS A 29 8.66 14.38 15.96
CA HIS A 29 8.87 13.22 15.10
C HIS A 29 7.97 12.03 15.48
N ILE A 30 7.56 11.89 16.74
CA ILE A 30 6.50 10.97 17.17
C ILE A 30 5.19 11.29 16.44
N GLU A 31 4.77 12.55 16.46
CA GLU A 31 3.56 13.00 15.76
C GLU A 31 3.63 12.71 14.26
N LEU A 32 4.75 13.07 13.63
CA LEU A 32 4.98 12.79 12.21
C LEU A 32 4.88 11.30 11.91
N SER A 33 5.56 10.45 12.67
CA SER A 33 5.57 9.00 12.44
C SER A 33 4.17 8.40 12.58
N LEU A 34 3.32 8.90 13.48
CA LEU A 34 1.93 8.46 13.59
C LEU A 34 1.07 8.90 12.40
N LEU A 35 1.36 10.03 11.76
CA LEU A 35 0.70 10.44 10.51
C LEU A 35 0.99 9.46 9.37
N PHE A 36 2.18 8.86 9.32
CA PHE A 36 2.47 7.81 8.36
C PHE A 36 1.53 6.62 8.52
N TYR A 37 1.28 6.15 9.76
CA TYR A 37 0.31 5.08 9.99
C TYR A 37 -1.10 5.48 9.57
N GLU A 38 -1.52 6.73 9.78
CA GLU A 38 -2.80 7.21 9.27
C GLU A 38 -2.86 7.24 7.73
N ALA A 39 -1.73 7.50 7.07
CA ALA A 39 -1.62 7.44 5.61
C ALA A 39 -1.69 6.00 5.07
N GLN A 40 -1.30 5.00 5.86
CA GLN A 40 -1.31 3.59 5.46
C GLN A 40 -2.64 2.88 5.71
N ARG A 41 -3.62 3.53 6.30
CA ARG A 41 -4.93 2.93 6.58
C ARG A 41 -5.65 2.45 5.32
N SER A 42 -6.25 1.27 5.39
CA SER A 42 -7.17 0.68 4.41
C SER A 42 -8.59 0.65 4.98
N GLY A 43 -9.59 0.49 4.12
CA GLY A 43 -10.99 0.45 4.51
C GLY A 43 -11.65 1.82 4.54
N LYS A 44 -12.78 1.92 5.24
CA LYS A 44 -13.47 3.18 5.47
C LYS A 44 -12.71 3.99 6.53
N LEU A 45 -12.19 5.13 6.12
CA LEU A 45 -11.39 5.98 7.00
C LEU A 45 -12.28 6.73 8.01
N PRO A 46 -11.81 6.96 9.25
CA PRO A 46 -12.52 7.76 10.22
C PRO A 46 -12.55 9.23 9.79
N GLU A 47 -13.60 9.96 10.19
CA GLU A 47 -13.78 11.39 9.85
C GLU A 47 -12.63 12.27 10.33
N ASN A 48 -12.00 11.90 11.44
CA ASN A 48 -10.85 12.59 12.03
C ASN A 48 -9.50 12.15 11.47
N ASN A 49 -9.44 11.38 10.37
CA ASN A 49 -8.17 11.01 9.73
C ASN A 49 -7.43 12.28 9.27
N ARG A 50 -6.21 12.50 9.81
CA ARG A 50 -5.47 13.75 9.60
C ARG A 50 -4.82 13.85 8.23
N VAL A 51 -4.63 12.72 7.53
CA VAL A 51 -4.02 12.66 6.19
C VAL A 51 -5.09 12.93 5.14
N TYR A 52 -5.24 14.18 4.75
CA TYR A 52 -6.35 14.72 3.96
C TYR A 52 -6.45 14.20 2.53
N TRP A 53 -5.35 13.70 1.96
CA TRP A 53 -5.33 13.16 0.60
C TRP A 53 -5.69 11.67 0.52
N ARG A 54 -5.82 11.00 1.68
CA ARG A 54 -6.26 9.62 1.77
C ARG A 54 -7.78 9.54 1.93
N HIS A 55 -8.37 8.53 1.26
CA HIS A 55 -9.80 8.25 1.24
C HIS A 55 -10.08 6.77 1.47
N ASP A 56 -11.37 6.43 1.49
CA ASP A 56 -11.82 5.07 1.61
C ASP A 56 -11.26 4.21 0.47
N SER A 57 -10.82 3.00 0.79
CA SER A 57 -10.22 2.07 -0.16
C SER A 57 -10.43 0.62 0.26
N LEU A 58 -10.46 -0.33 -0.67
CA LEU A 58 -10.70 -1.75 -0.40
C LEU A 58 -11.91 -1.99 0.53
N LEU A 59 -13.05 -1.37 0.22
CA LEU A 59 -14.28 -1.49 1.01
C LEU A 59 -14.94 -2.87 0.89
N ASP A 60 -14.52 -3.66 -0.09
CA ASP A 60 -14.96 -5.03 -0.37
C ASP A 60 -13.91 -6.09 -0.02
N ALA A 61 -12.86 -5.72 0.73
CA ALA A 61 -11.82 -6.67 1.14
C ALA A 61 -12.40 -7.90 1.86
N GLY A 62 -12.09 -9.09 1.36
CA GLY A 62 -12.60 -10.37 1.88
C GLY A 62 -13.91 -10.85 1.23
N ALA A 63 -14.54 -10.07 0.36
CA ALA A 63 -15.78 -10.45 -0.31
C ALA A 63 -15.64 -11.72 -1.18
N ASP A 64 -14.44 -11.94 -1.74
CA ASP A 64 -14.08 -13.15 -2.49
C ASP A 64 -14.21 -14.45 -1.68
N ASN A 65 -14.13 -14.35 -0.35
CA ASN A 65 -14.29 -15.46 0.59
C ASN A 65 -15.54 -15.31 1.49
N GLY A 66 -16.37 -14.29 1.27
CA GLY A 66 -17.59 -14.01 2.03
C GLY A 66 -17.33 -13.57 3.48
N VAL A 67 -16.18 -12.92 3.73
CA VAL A 67 -15.77 -12.40 5.05
C VAL A 67 -15.49 -10.90 4.96
N ASP A 68 -15.53 -10.21 6.10
CA ASP A 68 -15.14 -8.81 6.22
C ASP A 68 -13.66 -8.71 6.63
N LEU A 69 -12.81 -8.30 5.68
CA LEU A 69 -11.40 -8.00 5.91
C LEU A 69 -11.09 -6.51 5.66
N THR A 70 -12.09 -5.64 5.78
CA THR A 70 -11.89 -4.19 5.67
C THR A 70 -11.15 -3.62 6.87
N GLY A 71 -10.44 -2.52 6.67
CA GLY A 71 -9.57 -1.93 7.72
C GLY A 71 -8.14 -2.44 7.64
N GLY A 72 -7.38 -2.23 8.70
CA GLY A 72 -5.96 -2.55 8.74
C GLY A 72 -5.11 -1.56 7.93
N TYR A 73 -3.91 -1.97 7.60
CA TYR A 73 -2.91 -1.13 6.95
C TYR A 73 -2.39 -1.77 5.67
N TYR A 74 -2.11 -0.95 4.66
CA TYR A 74 -1.19 -1.33 3.59
C TYR A 74 0.23 -1.44 4.14
N ASP A 75 1.01 -2.34 3.60
CA ASP A 75 2.31 -2.69 4.16
C ASP A 75 3.38 -1.60 3.95
N ALA A 76 3.59 -1.23 2.70
CA ALA A 76 4.68 -0.34 2.29
C ALA A 76 4.17 0.75 1.32
N GLY A 77 4.86 0.95 0.20
CA GLY A 77 4.40 1.82 -0.87
C GLY A 77 3.37 1.18 -1.81
N ASP A 78 3.06 -0.07 -1.61
CA ASP A 78 2.11 -0.90 -2.35
C ASP A 78 0.69 -0.86 -1.74
N ASN A 79 -0.24 -1.61 -2.36
CA ASN A 79 -1.63 -1.69 -1.90
C ASN A 79 -1.99 -3.10 -1.39
N VAL A 80 -1.02 -3.86 -0.92
CA VAL A 80 -1.22 -5.18 -0.33
C VAL A 80 -1.20 -5.09 1.20
N LYS A 81 -2.03 -5.88 1.86
CA LYS A 81 -1.98 -6.08 3.31
C LYS A 81 -1.26 -7.38 3.59
N PHE A 82 0.04 -7.31 3.90
CA PHE A 82 0.86 -8.43 4.33
C PHE A 82 0.84 -8.52 5.85
N ASN A 83 0.14 -9.52 6.39
CA ASN A 83 -0.07 -9.62 7.84
C ASN A 83 1.17 -10.06 8.60
N PHE A 84 2.14 -10.72 7.97
CA PHE A 84 3.37 -11.13 8.64
C PHE A 84 4.21 -9.91 9.06
N PRO A 85 4.70 -9.03 8.16
CA PRO A 85 5.38 -7.81 8.57
C PRO A 85 4.46 -6.85 9.33
N GLY A 86 3.16 -6.81 8.99
CA GLY A 86 2.18 -5.96 9.67
C GLY A 86 2.02 -6.29 11.15
N ALA A 87 1.91 -7.58 11.50
CA ALA A 87 1.82 -8.01 12.90
C ALA A 87 3.11 -7.73 13.68
N ALA A 88 4.28 -7.93 13.03
CA ALA A 88 5.58 -7.62 13.62
C ALA A 88 5.71 -6.12 13.93
N ALA A 89 5.38 -5.24 12.97
CA ALA A 89 5.42 -3.78 13.16
C ALA A 89 4.46 -3.32 14.28
N LEU A 90 3.23 -3.81 14.27
CA LEU A 90 2.22 -3.43 15.26
C LEU A 90 2.52 -3.98 16.65
N THR A 91 3.23 -5.11 16.76
CA THR A 91 3.74 -5.62 18.05
C THR A 91 4.73 -4.63 18.65
N LEU A 92 5.65 -4.08 17.85
CA LEU A 92 6.60 -3.06 18.33
C LEU A 92 5.91 -1.76 18.74
N LEU A 93 4.88 -1.32 17.99
CA LEU A 93 4.08 -0.16 18.37
C LEU A 93 3.36 -0.38 19.70
N ALA A 94 2.69 -1.52 19.89
CA ALA A 94 2.02 -1.86 21.14
C ALA A 94 3.03 -1.96 22.29
N TRP A 95 4.19 -2.58 22.07
CA TRP A 95 5.27 -2.66 23.05
C TRP A 95 5.77 -1.28 23.48
N SER A 96 5.97 -0.40 22.48
CA SER A 96 6.34 0.99 22.73
C SER A 96 5.30 1.73 23.58
N GLY A 97 4.01 1.58 23.26
CA GLY A 97 2.91 2.16 24.03
C GLY A 97 2.85 1.66 25.48
N ILE A 98 3.17 0.39 25.72
CA ILE A 98 3.21 -0.20 27.07
C ILE A 98 4.38 0.36 27.90
N ASP A 99 5.58 0.34 27.38
CA ASP A 99 6.80 0.59 28.15
C ASP A 99 7.27 2.06 28.10
N TYR A 100 6.75 2.86 27.13
CA TYR A 100 7.07 4.26 26.95
C TYR A 100 5.84 5.19 26.99
N ALA A 101 4.77 4.78 27.67
CA ALA A 101 3.54 5.56 27.80
C ALA A 101 3.79 7.03 28.19
N ASP A 102 4.72 7.25 29.11
CA ASP A 102 5.06 8.61 29.59
C ASP A 102 5.68 9.47 28.47
N GLY A 103 6.50 8.89 27.60
CA GLY A 103 7.06 9.58 26.44
C GLY A 103 5.98 10.03 25.45
N TYR A 104 4.98 9.18 25.20
CA TYR A 104 3.82 9.53 24.36
C TYR A 104 2.95 10.60 24.99
N LYS A 105 2.72 10.52 26.31
CA LYS A 105 1.93 11.54 27.05
C LYS A 105 2.64 12.89 27.06
N GLU A 106 3.95 12.92 27.31
CA GLU A 106 4.76 14.13 27.23
C GLU A 106 4.75 14.76 25.84
N ALA A 107 4.80 13.92 24.80
CA ALA A 107 4.69 14.36 23.40
C ALA A 107 3.26 14.78 22.99
N GLY A 108 2.24 14.57 23.83
CA GLY A 108 0.83 14.82 23.50
C GLY A 108 0.28 13.84 22.42
N GLN A 109 0.88 12.66 22.29
CA GLN A 109 0.56 11.68 21.24
C GLN A 109 -0.04 10.36 21.79
N TRP A 110 -0.48 10.36 23.05
CA TRP A 110 -0.99 9.16 23.70
C TRP A 110 -2.23 8.59 23.01
N ASP A 111 -3.21 9.43 22.69
CA ASP A 111 -4.44 8.97 22.06
C ASP A 111 -4.21 8.48 20.64
N TYR A 112 -3.25 9.06 19.93
CA TYR A 112 -2.92 8.66 18.56
C TYR A 112 -2.17 7.32 18.47
N ILE A 113 -1.30 7.00 19.44
CA ILE A 113 -0.69 5.66 19.47
C ILE A 113 -1.72 4.59 19.81
N LEU A 114 -2.65 4.88 20.74
CA LEU A 114 -3.77 3.98 21.04
C LEU A 114 -4.65 3.75 19.81
N ASP A 115 -4.97 4.82 19.07
CA ASP A 115 -5.78 4.73 17.85
C ASP A 115 -5.07 3.91 16.76
N ALA A 116 -3.76 4.12 16.58
CA ALA A 116 -2.98 3.35 15.62
C ALA A 116 -2.95 1.84 15.96
N VAL A 117 -2.75 1.49 17.23
CA VAL A 117 -2.76 0.08 17.65
C VAL A 117 -4.16 -0.52 17.54
N ARG A 118 -5.22 0.23 17.91
CA ARG A 118 -6.61 -0.22 17.80
C ARG A 118 -7.01 -0.50 16.35
N TRP A 119 -6.65 0.40 15.42
CA TRP A 119 -6.94 0.23 13.99
C TRP A 119 -6.40 -1.09 13.44
N GLY A 120 -5.15 -1.42 13.80
CA GLY A 120 -4.56 -2.70 13.44
C GLY A 120 -5.23 -3.89 14.13
N ALA A 121 -5.45 -3.80 15.45
CA ALA A 121 -6.02 -4.89 16.23
C ALA A 121 -7.43 -5.26 15.79
N ASP A 122 -8.27 -4.28 15.46
CA ASP A 122 -9.63 -4.52 14.93
C ASP A 122 -9.59 -5.30 13.61
N TYR A 123 -8.64 -4.99 12.73
CA TYR A 123 -8.42 -5.73 11.49
C TYR A 123 -7.95 -7.18 11.74
N PHE A 124 -6.96 -7.38 12.61
CA PHE A 124 -6.45 -8.71 12.91
C PHE A 124 -7.48 -9.61 13.62
N VAL A 125 -8.39 -9.02 14.40
CA VAL A 125 -9.55 -9.74 14.94
C VAL A 125 -10.49 -10.22 13.83
N LYS A 126 -10.76 -9.40 12.82
CA LYS A 126 -11.54 -9.81 11.63
C LYS A 126 -10.84 -10.92 10.83
N CYS A 127 -9.52 -10.91 10.77
CA CYS A 127 -8.75 -11.95 10.08
C CYS A 127 -8.90 -13.33 10.75
N HIS A 128 -9.18 -13.42 12.04
CA HIS A 128 -9.40 -14.67 12.78
C HIS A 128 -10.87 -15.11 12.70
N THR A 129 -11.22 -15.78 11.61
CA THR A 129 -12.60 -16.18 11.25
C THR A 129 -13.02 -17.51 11.84
N GLY A 130 -12.08 -18.27 12.41
CA GLY A 130 -12.37 -19.57 13.03
C GLY A 130 -11.19 -20.09 13.85
N LYS A 131 -11.45 -21.00 14.79
CA LYS A 131 -10.46 -21.51 15.77
C LYS A 131 -9.09 -21.87 15.17
N ASN A 132 -9.08 -22.40 13.94
CA ASN A 132 -7.85 -22.81 13.23
C ASN A 132 -7.86 -22.24 11.81
N GLU A 133 -8.32 -21.01 11.67
CA GLU A 133 -8.39 -20.30 10.39
C GLU A 133 -8.04 -18.83 10.60
N LEU A 134 -7.04 -18.35 9.88
CA LEU A 134 -6.55 -16.99 9.95
C LEU A 134 -6.26 -16.47 8.53
N TYR A 135 -6.85 -15.35 8.14
CA TYR A 135 -6.47 -14.64 6.92
C TYR A 135 -5.16 -13.91 7.15
N VAL A 136 -4.22 -14.03 6.20
CA VAL A 136 -2.83 -13.59 6.38
C VAL A 136 -2.33 -12.65 5.30
N GLN A 137 -3.12 -12.47 4.24
CA GLN A 137 -2.81 -11.51 3.17
C GLN A 137 -4.10 -11.12 2.45
N VAL A 138 -4.21 -9.83 2.09
CA VAL A 138 -5.24 -9.30 1.20
C VAL A 138 -4.57 -8.54 0.06
N GLY A 139 -4.88 -8.92 -1.17
CA GLY A 139 -4.20 -8.49 -2.38
C GLY A 139 -3.15 -9.50 -2.85
N LYS A 140 -2.95 -9.59 -4.16
CA LYS A 140 -1.92 -10.43 -4.78
C LYS A 140 -0.70 -9.57 -5.09
N GLY A 141 0.41 -9.80 -4.37
CA GLY A 141 1.64 -9.01 -4.48
C GLY A 141 2.18 -8.96 -5.92
N ALA A 142 2.23 -10.10 -6.61
CA ALA A 142 2.69 -10.14 -8.00
C ALA A 142 1.81 -9.31 -8.95
N THR A 143 0.51 -9.23 -8.70
CA THR A 143 -0.40 -8.38 -9.50
C THR A 143 -0.26 -6.91 -9.12
N ASP A 144 -0.29 -6.59 -7.82
CA ASP A 144 -0.14 -5.22 -7.32
C ASP A 144 1.14 -4.55 -7.85
N HIS A 145 2.26 -5.27 -7.81
CA HIS A 145 3.55 -4.74 -8.26
C HIS A 145 3.65 -4.54 -9.78
N GLY A 146 2.71 -5.06 -10.55
CA GLY A 146 2.55 -4.76 -11.98
C GLY A 146 1.89 -3.41 -12.26
N PHE A 147 1.36 -2.73 -11.22
CA PHE A 147 0.62 -1.49 -11.36
C PHE A 147 1.10 -0.43 -10.38
N TRP A 148 0.87 0.84 -10.75
CA TRP A 148 1.23 1.98 -9.91
C TRP A 148 0.01 2.87 -9.69
N TYR A 149 -0.94 2.38 -8.87
CA TYR A 149 -2.18 3.08 -8.56
C TYR A 149 -2.29 3.46 -7.09
N PRO A 150 -2.82 4.64 -6.75
CA PRO A 150 -3.24 4.93 -5.39
C PRO A 150 -4.29 3.90 -4.92
N PRO A 151 -4.33 3.58 -3.63
CA PRO A 151 -5.21 2.52 -3.12
C PRO A 151 -6.70 2.77 -3.35
N GLU A 152 -7.11 4.02 -3.49
CA GLU A 152 -8.48 4.45 -3.80
C GLU A 152 -8.93 4.04 -5.22
N TYR A 153 -7.99 3.71 -6.11
CA TYR A 153 -8.25 3.46 -7.54
C TYR A 153 -7.82 2.11 -8.03
N VAL A 154 -7.51 1.21 -7.13
CA VAL A 154 -7.10 -0.12 -7.53
C VAL A 154 -8.20 -0.81 -8.33
N GLN A 155 -7.82 -1.36 -9.50
CA GLN A 155 -8.73 -1.90 -10.52
C GLN A 155 -8.58 -3.41 -10.71
N TYR A 156 -7.63 -4.03 -10.04
CA TYR A 156 -7.37 -5.46 -10.09
C TYR A 156 -7.95 -6.14 -8.86
N ASP A 157 -8.18 -7.44 -8.97
CA ASP A 157 -8.72 -8.24 -7.89
C ASP A 157 -7.80 -8.24 -6.66
N HIS A 158 -8.40 -8.20 -5.47
CA HIS A 158 -7.71 -8.29 -4.19
C HIS A 158 -8.06 -9.61 -3.49
N PRO A 159 -7.55 -10.75 -3.99
CA PRO A 159 -7.83 -12.03 -3.37
C PRO A 159 -7.34 -12.07 -1.94
N SER A 160 -8.08 -12.78 -1.09
CA SER A 160 -7.76 -12.95 0.32
C SER A 160 -7.20 -14.33 0.57
N TYR A 161 -6.07 -14.41 1.25
CA TYR A 161 -5.35 -15.66 1.50
C TYR A 161 -5.38 -16.02 2.98
N LYS A 162 -5.56 -17.30 3.28
CA LYS A 162 -5.65 -17.79 4.64
C LYS A 162 -4.79 -19.02 4.89
N ILE A 163 -4.45 -19.21 6.16
CA ILE A 163 -3.87 -20.43 6.70
C ILE A 163 -4.94 -21.19 7.48
N THR A 164 -4.79 -22.52 7.50
CA THR A 164 -5.72 -23.45 8.17
C THR A 164 -4.94 -24.60 8.82
N ALA A 165 -5.62 -25.47 9.57
CA ALA A 165 -4.99 -26.66 10.12
C ALA A 165 -4.41 -27.59 9.05
N ALA A 166 -4.95 -27.60 7.83
CA ALA A 166 -4.46 -28.40 6.70
C ALA A 166 -3.33 -27.71 5.92
N ALA A 167 -3.25 -26.39 5.97
CA ALA A 167 -2.24 -25.55 5.32
C ALA A 167 -1.79 -24.47 6.34
N PRO A 168 -0.93 -24.85 7.30
CA PRO A 168 -0.56 -23.96 8.42
C PRO A 168 0.45 -22.89 8.04
N GLY A 169 0.63 -21.92 8.98
CA GLY A 169 1.59 -20.84 8.91
C GLY A 169 1.91 -20.34 10.33
N SER A 170 2.83 -21.03 11.00
CA SER A 170 3.11 -20.81 12.42
C SER A 170 3.76 -19.46 12.68
N GLU A 171 4.56 -18.95 11.74
CA GLU A 171 5.22 -17.66 11.83
C GLU A 171 4.20 -16.50 11.86
N VAL A 172 3.35 -16.39 10.87
CA VAL A 172 2.36 -15.31 10.79
C VAL A 172 1.29 -15.42 11.89
N ALA A 173 0.91 -16.63 12.27
CA ALA A 173 -0.01 -16.84 13.38
C ALA A 173 0.65 -16.52 14.74
N GLY A 174 1.93 -16.88 14.94
CA GLY A 174 2.71 -16.53 16.13
C GLY A 174 2.87 -15.03 16.30
N ASP A 175 3.16 -14.30 15.21
CA ASP A 175 3.23 -12.84 15.21
C ASP A 175 1.88 -12.17 15.47
N THR A 176 0.82 -12.68 14.84
CA THR A 176 -0.54 -12.18 15.10
C THR A 176 -0.93 -12.35 16.57
N ALA A 177 -0.60 -13.51 17.16
CA ALA A 177 -0.82 -13.75 18.58
C ALA A 177 0.01 -12.81 19.46
N SER A 178 1.28 -12.56 19.10
CA SER A 178 2.17 -11.60 19.78
C SER A 178 1.58 -10.21 19.80
N PHE A 179 1.11 -9.73 18.64
CA PHE A 179 0.51 -8.42 18.49
C PHE A 179 -0.78 -8.27 19.34
N LEU A 180 -1.71 -9.21 19.20
CA LEU A 180 -2.98 -9.13 19.94
C LEU A 180 -2.78 -9.28 21.45
N ALA A 181 -1.80 -10.07 21.90
CA ALA A 181 -1.43 -10.18 23.32
C ALA A 181 -0.82 -8.87 23.84
N ALA A 182 0.09 -8.23 23.07
CA ALA A 182 0.65 -6.94 23.43
C ALA A 182 -0.44 -5.84 23.45
N ALA A 183 -1.28 -5.79 22.44
CA ALA A 183 -2.41 -4.85 22.41
C ALA A 183 -3.39 -5.07 23.60
N SER A 184 -3.64 -6.32 23.98
CA SER A 184 -4.47 -6.61 25.17
C SER A 184 -3.91 -6.01 26.44
N ILE A 185 -2.58 -6.05 26.62
CA ILE A 185 -1.91 -5.40 27.77
C ILE A 185 -2.06 -3.88 27.69
N LEU A 186 -1.84 -3.27 26.52
CA LEU A 186 -1.94 -1.83 26.31
C LEU A 186 -3.33 -1.28 26.67
N PHE A 187 -4.39 -2.01 26.32
CA PHE A 187 -5.78 -1.59 26.54
C PHE A 187 -6.37 -2.04 27.88
N LYS A 188 -5.64 -2.82 28.69
CA LYS A 188 -6.17 -3.45 29.91
C LYS A 188 -6.85 -2.49 30.87
N ASP A 189 -6.23 -1.34 31.13
CA ASP A 189 -6.73 -0.33 32.07
C ASP A 189 -7.58 0.76 31.38
N ILE A 190 -7.65 0.74 30.04
CA ILE A 190 -8.39 1.72 29.22
C ILE A 190 -9.77 1.17 28.84
N ASP A 191 -9.79 -0.08 28.34
CA ASP A 191 -10.99 -0.78 27.89
C ASP A 191 -10.83 -2.28 28.18
N SER A 192 -11.21 -2.69 29.37
CA SER A 192 -11.02 -4.07 29.85
C SER A 192 -11.80 -5.12 29.05
N SER A 193 -12.95 -4.73 28.49
CA SER A 193 -13.73 -5.62 27.62
C SER A 193 -13.02 -5.87 26.29
N TYR A 194 -12.53 -4.81 25.67
CA TYR A 194 -11.74 -4.89 24.45
C TYR A 194 -10.45 -5.69 24.67
N SER A 195 -9.71 -5.38 25.74
CA SER A 195 -8.50 -6.12 26.16
C SER A 195 -8.78 -7.63 26.29
N SER A 196 -9.87 -8.01 26.95
CA SER A 196 -10.25 -9.42 27.12
C SER A 196 -10.57 -10.10 25.80
N ASN A 197 -11.22 -9.38 24.86
CA ASN A 197 -11.51 -9.90 23.53
C ASN A 197 -10.20 -10.12 22.73
N LEU A 198 -9.28 -9.16 22.74
CA LEU A 198 -7.98 -9.29 22.09
C LEU A 198 -7.18 -10.47 22.63
N LEU A 199 -7.13 -10.63 23.95
CA LEU A 199 -6.41 -11.71 24.60
C LEU A 199 -6.99 -13.10 24.24
N LYS A 200 -8.32 -13.20 24.14
CA LYS A 200 -8.97 -14.44 23.69
C LYS A 200 -8.50 -14.83 22.30
N HIS A 201 -8.53 -13.89 21.34
CA HIS A 201 -8.06 -14.14 19.98
C HIS A 201 -6.56 -14.50 19.97
N ALA A 202 -5.72 -13.81 20.75
CA ALA A 202 -4.29 -14.09 20.86
C ALA A 202 -4.02 -15.53 21.33
N ILE A 203 -4.76 -16.01 22.35
CA ILE A 203 -4.63 -17.37 22.88
C ILE A 203 -5.03 -18.40 21.82
N GLU A 204 -6.19 -18.23 21.19
CA GLU A 204 -6.70 -19.17 20.20
C GLU A 204 -5.79 -19.26 18.96
N ILE A 205 -5.27 -18.12 18.47
CA ILE A 205 -4.33 -18.07 17.35
C ILE A 205 -2.98 -18.69 17.71
N TYR A 206 -2.48 -18.45 18.93
CA TYR A 206 -1.25 -19.08 19.39
C TYR A 206 -1.38 -20.58 19.51
N ASP A 207 -2.49 -21.06 20.07
CA ASP A 207 -2.75 -22.50 20.18
C ASP A 207 -2.89 -23.15 18.79
N PHE A 208 -3.42 -22.44 17.80
CA PHE A 208 -3.41 -22.86 16.40
C PHE A 208 -1.98 -22.93 15.84
N ALA A 209 -1.18 -21.87 15.99
CA ALA A 209 0.19 -21.79 15.50
C ALA A 209 1.08 -22.92 16.06
N ASP A 210 0.95 -23.22 17.36
CA ASP A 210 1.77 -24.23 18.04
C ASP A 210 1.31 -25.67 17.80
N SER A 211 -0.01 -25.87 17.60
CA SER A 211 -0.59 -27.20 17.37
C SER A 211 -0.46 -27.69 15.92
N TYR A 212 -0.50 -26.78 14.96
CA TYR A 212 -0.43 -27.06 13.52
C TYR A 212 0.76 -26.32 12.92
N ARG A 213 1.97 -26.85 13.13
CA ARG A 213 3.21 -26.18 12.72
C ARG A 213 3.50 -26.31 11.23
N GLY A 214 3.87 -25.21 10.59
CA GLY A 214 4.27 -25.16 9.18
C GLY A 214 4.52 -23.74 8.72
N GLU A 215 5.14 -23.60 7.56
CA GLU A 215 5.49 -22.33 6.94
C GLU A 215 4.33 -21.82 6.07
N TYR A 216 3.92 -20.55 6.25
CA TYR A 216 2.74 -19.99 5.57
C TYR A 216 2.93 -19.81 4.06
N ILE A 217 4.16 -19.69 3.56
CA ILE A 217 4.42 -19.60 2.12
C ILE A 217 3.95 -20.84 1.34
N LYS A 218 3.75 -21.98 2.02
CA LYS A 218 3.14 -23.18 1.42
C LYS A 218 1.63 -23.02 1.20
N ALA A 219 0.97 -22.27 2.09
CA ALA A 219 -0.45 -21.91 1.96
C ALA A 219 -0.65 -20.69 1.06
N VAL A 220 0.30 -19.76 1.04
CA VAL A 220 0.27 -18.50 0.32
C VAL A 220 1.53 -18.35 -0.53
N PRO A 221 1.63 -19.05 -1.68
CA PRO A 221 2.84 -19.01 -2.53
C PRO A 221 3.18 -17.61 -3.05
N ASP A 222 2.18 -16.72 -3.21
CA ASP A 222 2.40 -15.33 -3.63
C ASP A 222 3.33 -14.57 -2.65
N ALA A 223 3.27 -14.87 -1.36
CA ALA A 223 4.14 -14.26 -0.35
C ALA A 223 5.62 -14.62 -0.50
N GLN A 224 5.95 -15.70 -1.21
CA GLN A 224 7.33 -16.18 -1.33
C GLN A 224 8.26 -15.13 -1.98
N GLY A 225 7.76 -14.31 -2.87
CA GLY A 225 8.54 -13.24 -3.53
C GLY A 225 8.76 -12.00 -2.67
N PHE A 226 8.05 -11.88 -1.54
CA PHE A 226 7.99 -10.66 -0.73
C PHE A 226 8.44 -10.91 0.71
N TYR A 227 7.78 -11.82 1.42
CA TYR A 227 7.97 -12.06 2.85
C TYR A 227 8.15 -13.55 3.15
N SER A 228 9.18 -14.15 2.55
CA SER A 228 9.58 -15.51 2.87
C SER A 228 10.16 -15.59 4.29
N ASN A 229 9.75 -16.60 5.04
CA ASN A 229 10.35 -16.89 6.31
C ASN A 229 11.73 -17.57 6.12
N TRP A 230 12.81 -16.89 6.49
CA TRP A 230 14.17 -17.42 6.44
C TRP A 230 14.70 -17.89 7.78
N SER A 231 14.20 -17.34 8.90
CA SER A 231 14.61 -17.72 10.26
C SER A 231 13.89 -18.98 10.78
N GLY A 232 12.81 -19.40 10.13
CA GLY A 232 11.87 -20.42 10.59
C GLY A 232 10.80 -19.80 11.48
N TYR A 233 9.93 -20.61 12.09
CA TYR A 233 8.78 -20.12 12.87
C TYR A 233 8.94 -20.30 14.39
N ASN A 234 10.08 -20.79 14.87
CA ASN A 234 10.28 -21.01 16.30
C ASN A 234 10.46 -19.74 17.09
N ASP A 235 11.03 -18.74 16.48
CA ASP A 235 11.23 -17.45 17.13
C ASP A 235 9.90 -16.69 17.29
N GLU A 236 8.96 -16.78 16.34
CA GLU A 236 7.61 -16.26 16.51
C GLU A 236 6.84 -17.02 17.59
N LEU A 237 6.97 -18.36 17.61
CA LEU A 237 6.35 -19.16 18.67
C LEU A 237 6.95 -18.85 20.06
N ALA A 238 8.27 -18.60 20.13
CA ALA A 238 8.93 -18.19 21.36
C ALA A 238 8.49 -16.81 21.81
N PHE A 239 8.42 -15.85 20.88
CA PHE A 239 8.03 -14.47 21.15
C PHE A 239 6.55 -14.37 21.54
N GLY A 240 5.67 -15.10 20.84
CA GLY A 240 4.25 -15.20 21.17
C GLY A 240 4.00 -15.81 22.54
N ALA A 241 4.76 -16.86 22.91
CA ALA A 241 4.68 -17.42 24.24
C ALA A 241 5.07 -16.40 25.34
N LEU A 242 6.12 -15.60 25.13
CA LEU A 242 6.51 -14.54 26.07
C LEU A 242 5.45 -13.46 26.21
N TRP A 243 4.82 -13.01 25.09
CA TRP A 243 3.75 -12.04 25.14
C TRP A 243 2.52 -12.56 25.88
N LEU A 244 2.13 -13.82 25.62
CA LEU A 244 1.04 -14.47 26.35
C LEU A 244 1.36 -14.68 27.83
N TYR A 245 2.60 -15.01 28.18
CA TYR A 245 3.02 -15.04 29.58
C TYR A 245 2.92 -13.67 30.24
N ARG A 246 3.38 -12.61 29.56
CA ARG A 246 3.26 -11.22 30.05
C ARG A 246 1.80 -10.79 30.24
N ALA A 247 0.90 -11.23 29.36
CA ALA A 247 -0.51 -10.88 29.41
C ALA A 247 -1.30 -11.68 30.48
N THR A 248 -0.99 -12.97 30.66
CA THR A 248 -1.78 -13.89 31.49
C THR A 248 -1.15 -14.24 32.83
N GLY A 249 0.18 -14.27 32.90
CA GLY A 249 0.94 -14.83 34.03
C GLY A 249 0.95 -16.35 34.08
N GLU A 250 0.39 -17.07 33.08
CA GLU A 250 0.29 -18.52 33.08
C GLU A 250 1.64 -19.18 32.74
N SER A 251 2.18 -19.98 33.67
CA SER A 251 3.51 -20.64 33.52
C SER A 251 3.63 -21.50 32.29
N LYS A 252 2.55 -22.10 31.79
CA LYS A 252 2.55 -22.92 30.56
C LYS A 252 3.21 -22.23 29.36
N TYR A 253 3.08 -20.88 29.26
CA TYR A 253 3.68 -20.12 28.16
C TYR A 253 5.20 -19.92 28.37
N MET A 254 5.63 -19.72 29.61
CA MET A 254 7.05 -19.68 29.93
C MET A 254 7.72 -21.05 29.69
N ASP A 255 7.00 -22.15 29.98
CA ASP A 255 7.47 -23.51 29.69
C ASP A 255 7.63 -23.74 28.18
N LYS A 256 6.66 -23.27 27.38
CA LYS A 256 6.72 -23.30 25.88
C LYS A 256 7.92 -22.50 25.36
N PHE A 257 8.09 -21.25 25.84
CA PHE A 257 9.25 -20.43 25.49
C PHE A 257 10.58 -21.15 25.84
N SER A 258 10.71 -21.63 27.08
CA SER A 258 11.95 -22.29 27.55
C SER A 258 12.26 -23.55 26.74
N LYS A 259 11.25 -24.34 26.39
CA LYS A 259 11.41 -25.52 25.54
C LYS A 259 12.00 -25.18 24.17
N ILE A 260 11.57 -24.05 23.57
CA ILE A 260 12.09 -23.59 22.27
C ILE A 260 13.49 -22.97 22.46
N ALA A 261 13.62 -22.01 23.38
CA ALA A 261 14.84 -21.22 23.56
C ALA A 261 16.04 -22.01 24.14
N ASP A 262 15.78 -23.09 24.87
CA ASP A 262 16.79 -23.93 25.50
C ASP A 262 16.99 -25.27 24.77
N ALA A 263 16.30 -25.50 23.64
CA ALA A 263 16.52 -26.67 22.81
C ALA A 263 17.97 -26.71 22.30
N SER A 264 18.61 -27.87 22.47
CA SER A 264 19.97 -28.07 21.99
C SER A 264 20.02 -28.09 20.47
N TYR A 265 21.08 -27.55 19.88
CA TYR A 265 21.40 -27.71 18.48
C TYR A 265 21.37 -29.17 18.08
N GLY A 266 20.45 -29.58 17.21
CA GLY A 266 20.44 -30.95 16.65
C GLY A 266 19.08 -31.64 16.59
N GLU A 267 17.99 -31.08 17.13
CA GLU A 267 16.65 -31.59 16.84
C GLU A 267 16.20 -31.13 15.45
N GLN A 268 15.83 -32.09 14.62
CA GLN A 268 15.83 -32.04 13.15
C GLN A 268 14.79 -31.15 12.50
N ASP A 269 14.09 -30.26 13.17
CA ASP A 269 12.88 -29.72 12.55
C ASP A 269 12.82 -28.21 12.42
N THR A 270 13.87 -27.49 12.75
CA THR A 270 13.80 -26.03 12.63
C THR A 270 15.19 -25.43 12.56
N LYS A 271 15.35 -24.38 11.80
CA LYS A 271 16.49 -23.47 11.93
C LYS A 271 16.58 -23.11 13.42
N ALA A 272 17.63 -23.60 14.07
CA ALA A 272 17.75 -23.55 15.51
C ALA A 272 17.53 -22.14 16.04
N TYR A 273 16.89 -22.02 17.21
CA TYR A 273 16.80 -20.80 18.01
C TYR A 273 18.20 -20.41 18.55
N GLY A 274 19.17 -20.37 17.67
CA GLY A 274 20.57 -20.14 17.97
C GLY A 274 20.89 -18.70 18.36
N THR A 275 22.18 -18.42 18.45
CA THR A 275 22.68 -17.06 18.70
C THR A 275 22.34 -16.16 17.53
N CYS A 276 21.59 -15.06 17.79
CA CYS A 276 21.30 -14.02 16.84
C CYS A 276 22.10 -12.76 17.20
N THR A 277 22.77 -12.18 16.21
CA THR A 277 23.50 -10.90 16.33
C THR A 277 22.86 -9.79 15.49
N GLY A 278 21.89 -10.15 14.62
CA GLY A 278 21.12 -9.21 13.80
C GLY A 278 20.10 -8.42 14.62
N PRO A 279 19.47 -7.42 14.02
CA PRO A 279 18.37 -6.69 14.63
C PRO A 279 17.08 -7.52 14.61
N ILE A 280 16.12 -7.16 15.45
CA ILE A 280 14.77 -7.69 15.30
C ILE A 280 14.22 -7.28 13.92
N SER A 281 13.45 -8.15 13.30
CA SER A 281 12.81 -7.89 12.02
C SER A 281 11.46 -8.61 11.93
N TRP A 282 10.78 -8.42 10.81
CA TRP A 282 9.57 -9.19 10.50
C TRP A 282 9.86 -10.69 10.33
N ASP A 283 11.11 -11.09 10.02
CA ASP A 283 11.54 -12.48 9.87
C ASP A 283 12.19 -13.05 11.15
N ASP A 284 12.89 -12.25 11.96
CA ASP A 284 13.68 -12.74 13.11
C ASP A 284 13.26 -12.05 14.42
N LYS A 285 12.56 -12.79 15.28
CA LYS A 285 12.06 -12.30 16.57
C LYS A 285 12.98 -12.60 17.74
N ARG A 286 14.09 -13.35 17.51
CA ARG A 286 15.02 -13.75 18.59
C ARG A 286 15.54 -12.58 19.40
N PRO A 287 15.94 -11.43 18.81
CA PRO A 287 16.37 -10.28 19.61
C PRO A 287 15.28 -9.76 20.54
N GLY A 288 14.05 -9.65 20.04
CA GLY A 288 12.89 -9.27 20.84
C GLY A 288 12.63 -10.26 21.98
N ALA A 289 12.73 -11.54 21.70
CA ALA A 289 12.54 -12.57 22.71
C ALA A 289 13.64 -12.55 23.78
N TYR A 290 14.92 -12.27 23.44
CA TYR A 290 15.99 -12.10 24.43
C TYR A 290 15.69 -10.96 25.41
N ILE A 291 15.28 -9.83 24.86
CA ILE A 291 15.00 -8.63 25.67
C ILE A 291 13.73 -8.84 26.49
N LEU A 292 12.65 -9.31 25.89
CA LEU A 292 11.37 -9.50 26.58
C LEU A 292 11.49 -10.55 27.70
N ALA A 293 12.18 -11.68 27.46
CA ALA A 293 12.40 -12.69 28.48
C ALA A 293 13.20 -12.14 29.69
N ALA A 294 14.23 -11.35 29.44
CA ALA A 294 15.00 -10.69 30.51
C ALA A 294 14.13 -9.75 31.34
N ILE A 295 13.33 -8.90 30.66
CA ILE A 295 12.47 -7.90 31.32
C ILE A 295 11.40 -8.55 32.20
N ILE A 296 10.74 -9.60 31.71
CA ILE A 296 9.60 -10.20 32.43
C ILE A 296 10.02 -11.22 33.49
N THR A 297 11.21 -11.82 33.40
CA THR A 297 11.66 -12.82 34.36
C THR A 297 12.67 -12.29 35.39
N GLY A 298 13.53 -11.36 34.98
CA GLY A 298 14.70 -10.97 35.78
C GLY A 298 15.70 -12.09 35.99
N ASP A 299 15.56 -13.22 35.28
CA ASP A 299 16.41 -14.39 35.41
C ASP A 299 17.84 -14.12 34.94
N GLU A 300 18.85 -14.59 35.73
CA GLU A 300 20.25 -14.27 35.45
C GLU A 300 20.71 -14.74 34.06
N LYS A 301 20.23 -15.91 33.60
CA LYS A 301 20.57 -16.44 32.29
C LYS A 301 20.03 -15.53 31.17
N ARG A 302 18.74 -15.09 31.30
CA ARG A 302 18.08 -14.23 30.33
C ARG A 302 18.67 -12.82 30.36
N MET A 303 18.99 -12.30 31.54
CA MET A 303 19.67 -11.01 31.70
C MET A 303 21.06 -11.00 31.05
N LYS A 304 21.84 -12.08 31.24
CA LYS A 304 23.13 -12.24 30.56
C LYS A 304 22.99 -12.30 29.04
N GLN A 305 21.97 -12.98 28.52
CA GLN A 305 21.69 -13.09 27.09
C GLN A 305 21.33 -11.73 26.51
N ALA A 306 20.41 -10.98 27.12
CA ALA A 306 20.02 -9.65 26.71
C ALA A 306 21.20 -8.65 26.77
N SER A 307 21.98 -8.67 27.85
CA SER A 307 23.18 -7.83 27.98
C SER A 307 24.23 -8.16 26.90
N TRP A 308 24.48 -9.44 26.64
CA TRP A 308 25.37 -9.87 25.59
C TRP A 308 24.92 -9.40 24.22
N TYR A 309 23.62 -9.53 23.92
CA TYR A 309 23.05 -9.07 22.66
C TYR A 309 23.25 -7.55 22.50
N CYS A 310 22.88 -6.75 23.49
CA CYS A 310 23.05 -5.29 23.44
C CYS A 310 24.53 -4.88 23.29
N ASP A 311 25.45 -5.50 24.05
CA ASP A 311 26.88 -5.23 23.90
C ASP A 311 27.39 -5.57 22.48
N ASN A 312 26.88 -6.66 21.88
CA ASN A 312 27.23 -7.06 20.53
C ASN A 312 26.75 -6.05 19.50
N VAL A 313 25.48 -5.60 19.58
CA VAL A 313 24.90 -4.58 18.68
C VAL A 313 25.75 -3.31 18.65
N LEU A 314 26.26 -2.85 19.78
CA LEU A 314 27.09 -1.65 19.87
C LEU A 314 28.42 -1.80 19.11
N THR A 315 28.92 -3.01 18.95
CA THR A 315 30.21 -3.33 18.30
C THR A 315 30.09 -3.65 16.81
N GLN A 316 28.87 -3.82 16.29
CA GLN A 316 28.63 -4.09 14.87
C GLN A 316 29.14 -2.97 13.98
N PRO A 317 29.41 -3.25 12.69
CA PRO A 317 29.83 -2.25 11.70
C PRO A 317 28.85 -1.06 11.62
N LYS A 318 29.39 0.06 11.16
CA LYS A 318 28.64 1.30 10.93
C LYS A 318 29.11 1.93 9.64
N THR A 319 28.27 2.74 9.02
CA THR A 319 28.71 3.63 7.93
C THR A 319 29.78 4.61 8.43
N PRO A 320 30.56 5.27 7.57
CA PRO A 320 31.50 6.30 7.98
C PRO A 320 30.88 7.40 8.86
N GLY A 321 29.63 7.77 8.64
CA GLY A 321 28.86 8.74 9.41
C GLY A 321 28.30 8.18 10.72
N GLY A 322 28.38 6.88 10.97
CA GLY A 322 28.05 6.27 12.26
C GLY A 322 26.70 5.54 12.34
N LEU A 323 25.95 5.40 11.24
CA LEU A 323 24.75 4.59 11.21
C LEU A 323 25.09 3.10 11.35
N TRP A 324 24.39 2.38 12.19
CA TRP A 324 24.52 0.92 12.29
C TRP A 324 24.22 0.28 10.91
N TYR A 325 25.12 -0.61 10.44
CA TYR A 325 25.04 -1.13 9.09
C TYR A 325 25.54 -2.57 9.01
N ASP A 326 24.68 -3.48 8.58
CA ASP A 326 25.03 -4.84 8.21
C ASP A 326 25.08 -4.97 6.70
N ALA A 327 26.20 -5.44 6.15
CA ALA A 327 26.42 -5.50 4.70
C ALA A 327 25.46 -6.41 3.93
N ASN A 328 24.79 -7.35 4.60
CA ASN A 328 23.82 -8.25 3.97
C ASN A 328 22.38 -7.69 4.08
N LEU A 329 22.02 -7.17 5.26
CA LEU A 329 20.67 -6.71 5.55
C LEU A 329 20.45 -5.26 5.10
N SER A 330 21.39 -4.36 5.41
CA SER A 330 21.20 -2.92 5.27
C SER A 330 21.31 -2.39 3.84
N LYS A 331 21.54 -3.23 2.86
CA LYS A 331 21.46 -2.82 1.43
C LYS A 331 20.07 -2.30 1.07
N TRP A 332 19.07 -2.84 1.72
CA TRP A 332 17.68 -2.40 1.57
C TRP A 332 17.21 -1.84 2.91
N ALA A 333 16.91 -0.54 2.95
CA ALA A 333 16.38 0.14 4.13
C ALA A 333 17.30 0.12 5.37
N SER A 334 18.49 0.70 5.23
CA SER A 334 19.48 0.80 6.32
C SER A 334 18.93 1.48 7.58
N ASN A 335 18.08 2.51 7.43
CA ASN A 335 17.44 3.19 8.56
C ASN A 335 16.52 2.27 9.36
N ARG A 336 15.79 1.35 8.70
CA ARG A 336 14.97 0.33 9.36
C ARG A 336 15.81 -0.51 10.31
N TYR A 337 16.87 -1.11 9.79
CA TYR A 337 17.71 -2.02 10.57
C TYR A 337 18.47 -1.33 11.68
N ALA A 338 18.94 -0.11 11.45
CA ALA A 338 19.55 0.72 12.49
C ALA A 338 18.55 1.06 13.60
N SER A 339 17.32 1.41 13.24
CA SER A 339 16.24 1.66 14.21
C SER A 339 15.87 0.41 14.99
N ASN A 340 15.77 -0.75 14.32
CA ASN A 340 15.43 -2.02 14.94
C ASN A 340 16.50 -2.48 15.93
N ALA A 341 17.78 -2.34 15.59
CA ALA A 341 18.90 -2.60 16.47
C ALA A 341 18.88 -1.69 17.70
N ALA A 342 18.65 -0.37 17.49
CA ALA A 342 18.57 0.61 18.56
C ALA A 342 17.39 0.36 19.49
N ALA A 343 16.23 -0.04 18.97
CA ALA A 343 15.00 -0.25 19.76
C ALA A 343 15.16 -1.39 20.78
N MET A 344 15.84 -2.47 20.44
CA MET A 344 16.11 -3.55 21.39
C MET A 344 17.07 -3.10 22.49
N VAL A 345 18.08 -2.31 22.14
CA VAL A 345 18.98 -1.68 23.12
C VAL A 345 18.23 -0.70 24.02
N ALA A 346 17.31 0.10 23.47
CA ALA A 346 16.45 1.04 24.22
C ALA A 346 15.57 0.29 25.24
N MET A 347 14.93 -0.82 24.82
CA MET A 347 14.09 -1.62 25.71
C MET A 347 14.88 -2.18 26.88
N TYR A 348 16.06 -2.70 26.63
CA TYR A 348 16.90 -3.21 27.72
C TYR A 348 17.42 -2.08 28.61
N ALA A 349 17.85 -0.96 28.04
CA ALA A 349 18.28 0.21 28.79
C ALA A 349 17.17 0.77 29.71
N ASN A 350 15.92 0.76 29.24
CA ASN A 350 14.75 1.19 30.04
C ASN A 350 14.54 0.31 31.29
N TYR A 351 14.85 -0.96 31.20
CA TYR A 351 14.73 -1.91 32.29
C TYR A 351 15.87 -1.79 33.31
N LEU A 352 17.09 -1.41 32.88
CA LEU A 352 18.25 -1.32 33.75
C LEU A 352 18.11 -0.15 34.73
N PRO A 353 18.57 -0.32 36.01
CA PRO A 353 18.65 0.78 36.98
C PRO A 353 19.49 1.95 36.45
N SER A 354 19.16 3.17 36.82
CA SER A 354 19.94 4.35 36.41
C SER A 354 21.41 4.32 36.87
N SER A 355 21.70 3.52 37.89
CA SER A 355 23.06 3.32 38.42
C SER A 355 23.86 2.25 37.64
N ASP A 356 23.24 1.53 36.72
CA ASP A 356 23.94 0.52 35.93
C ASP A 356 24.93 1.16 34.95
N SER A 357 26.18 0.70 34.99
CA SER A 357 27.28 1.28 34.19
C SER A 357 27.13 1.12 32.69
N LYS A 358 26.29 0.18 32.21
CA LYS A 358 26.02 -0.05 30.79
C LYS A 358 24.90 0.83 30.25
N ARG A 359 23.96 1.22 31.14
CA ARG A 359 22.76 1.95 30.74
C ARG A 359 23.08 3.22 29.95
N SER A 360 24.00 4.03 30.42
CA SER A 360 24.38 5.27 29.75
C SER A 360 24.95 5.06 28.34
N LYS A 361 25.71 3.96 28.12
CA LYS A 361 26.25 3.61 26.82
C LYS A 361 25.13 3.17 25.86
N TYR A 362 24.15 2.44 26.35
CA TYR A 362 22.99 2.01 25.57
C TYR A 362 22.12 3.19 25.16
N VAL A 363 21.81 4.09 26.09
CA VAL A 363 21.06 5.33 25.81
C VAL A 363 21.80 6.20 24.80
N ASP A 364 23.12 6.39 24.93
CA ASP A 364 23.94 7.16 24.00
C ASP A 364 23.95 6.52 22.59
N PHE A 365 23.99 5.19 22.48
CA PHE A 365 23.88 4.49 21.22
C PHE A 365 22.53 4.75 20.55
N VAL A 366 21.42 4.55 21.27
CA VAL A 366 20.07 4.80 20.74
C VAL A 366 19.95 6.24 20.24
N LYS A 367 20.41 7.20 21.05
CA LYS A 367 20.38 8.61 20.67
C LYS A 367 21.18 8.89 19.40
N LYS A 368 22.39 8.36 19.27
CA LYS A 368 23.24 8.56 18.09
C LYS A 368 22.61 7.98 16.81
N GLN A 369 22.00 6.80 16.89
CA GLN A 369 21.33 6.21 15.73
C GLN A 369 20.11 7.05 15.32
N THR A 370 19.32 7.48 16.30
CA THR A 370 18.14 8.33 16.03
C THR A 370 18.56 9.70 15.50
N ASP A 371 19.55 10.37 16.10
CA ASP A 371 20.04 11.67 15.65
C ASP A 371 20.62 11.61 14.22
N TYR A 372 21.30 10.52 13.87
CA TYR A 372 21.76 10.30 12.51
C TYR A 372 20.59 10.34 11.53
N ILE A 373 19.53 9.57 11.81
CA ILE A 373 18.30 9.54 10.98
C ILE A 373 17.68 10.93 10.87
N LEU A 374 17.73 11.73 11.94
CA LEU A 374 17.15 13.07 12.01
C LEU A 374 18.08 14.18 11.47
N GLY A 375 19.15 13.84 10.78
CA GLY A 375 20.01 14.79 10.05
C GLY A 375 21.38 15.07 10.67
N ASP A 376 21.75 14.42 11.79
CA ASP A 376 23.14 14.46 12.29
C ASP A 376 23.99 13.41 11.56
N ASN A 377 24.02 13.51 10.24
CA ASN A 377 24.72 12.65 9.32
C ASN A 377 25.53 13.47 8.32
N PRO A 378 26.46 12.84 7.54
CA PRO A 378 27.31 13.57 6.60
C PRO A 378 26.55 14.38 5.54
N ALA A 379 25.43 13.84 5.04
CA ALA A 379 24.59 14.46 4.02
C ALA A 379 23.66 15.55 4.57
N LYS A 380 23.53 15.67 5.90
CA LYS A 380 22.59 16.57 6.60
C LYS A 380 21.12 16.37 6.20
N ILE A 381 20.75 15.15 5.84
CA ILE A 381 19.40 14.78 5.43
C ILE A 381 18.63 14.27 6.65
N ASN A 382 17.46 14.86 6.92
CA ASN A 382 16.49 14.27 7.81
C ASN A 382 15.66 13.26 7.00
N TYR A 383 15.84 11.96 7.27
CA TYR A 383 15.21 10.88 6.49
C TYR A 383 13.71 10.71 6.76
N VAL A 384 13.12 11.53 7.61
CA VAL A 384 11.67 11.56 7.88
C VAL A 384 10.99 12.50 6.89
N VAL A 385 10.13 11.97 6.06
CA VAL A 385 9.43 12.73 5.01
C VAL A 385 8.63 13.88 5.61
N GLY A 386 8.80 15.07 5.04
CA GLY A 386 8.10 16.28 5.47
C GLY A 386 8.63 16.91 6.77
N ALA A 387 9.60 16.30 7.45
CA ALA A 387 10.15 16.86 8.70
C ALA A 387 10.90 18.17 8.46
N GLU A 388 11.72 18.24 7.44
CA GLU A 388 12.59 19.38 7.11
C GLU A 388 12.56 19.67 5.60
N ALA A 389 13.10 20.81 5.20
CA ALA A 389 13.17 21.19 3.77
C ALA A 389 14.04 20.24 2.93
N ASN A 390 15.04 19.61 3.56
CA ASN A 390 15.96 18.64 2.97
C ASN A 390 15.55 17.17 3.16
N SER A 391 14.36 16.92 3.70
CA SER A 391 13.80 15.56 3.80
C SER A 391 13.46 15.00 2.42
N PRO A 392 13.44 13.66 2.27
CA PRO A 392 13.05 12.98 1.03
C PRO A 392 11.68 13.43 0.52
N LYS A 393 11.55 13.55 -0.81
CA LYS A 393 10.34 14.00 -1.51
C LYS A 393 9.87 13.02 -2.56
N ALA A 394 10.70 12.06 -2.93
CA ALA A 394 10.45 11.08 -3.98
C ALA A 394 10.47 9.64 -3.43
N VAL A 395 9.81 9.43 -2.29
CA VAL A 395 9.71 8.08 -1.71
C VAL A 395 8.88 7.16 -2.58
N HIS A 396 9.23 5.86 -2.55
CA HIS A 396 8.58 4.81 -3.32
C HIS A 396 7.23 4.45 -2.67
N HIS A 397 6.18 5.22 -3.00
CA HIS A 397 4.85 5.05 -2.43
C HIS A 397 3.75 5.47 -3.43
N ARG A 398 2.89 4.53 -3.80
CA ARG A 398 1.86 4.72 -4.84
C ARG A 398 0.89 5.84 -4.50
N GLY A 399 0.26 5.80 -3.33
CA GLY A 399 -0.71 6.82 -2.92
C GLY A 399 -0.12 8.23 -2.87
N ALA A 400 1.06 8.39 -2.26
CA ALA A 400 1.72 9.70 -2.15
C ALA A 400 2.24 10.23 -3.49
N SER A 401 2.59 9.34 -4.43
CA SER A 401 3.05 9.75 -5.76
C SER A 401 2.00 10.53 -6.52
N GLY A 402 0.71 10.21 -6.31
CA GLY A 402 -0.42 10.78 -7.03
C GLY A 402 -0.41 10.44 -8.52
N THR A 403 0.38 9.46 -8.95
CA THR A 403 0.46 9.02 -10.33
C THR A 403 -0.41 7.79 -10.54
N TYR A 404 -0.85 7.59 -11.77
CA TYR A 404 -1.76 6.54 -12.20
C TYR A 404 -1.14 5.75 -13.37
N ASP A 405 0.16 5.50 -13.29
CA ASP A 405 0.86 4.78 -14.36
C ASP A 405 0.85 3.27 -14.11
N SER A 406 0.75 2.49 -15.17
CA SER A 406 0.87 1.04 -15.11
C SER A 406 2.25 0.59 -14.63
N GLN A 407 3.26 1.44 -14.79
CA GLN A 407 4.62 1.21 -14.31
C GLN A 407 5.29 2.54 -13.95
N ASP A 408 5.74 2.70 -12.73
CA ASP A 408 6.54 3.86 -12.29
C ASP A 408 7.92 3.96 -12.99
N THR A 409 8.11 3.18 -14.05
CA THR A 409 9.35 3.12 -14.82
C THR A 409 9.70 4.42 -15.54
N ASN A 410 8.73 5.33 -15.69
CA ASN A 410 8.91 6.61 -16.39
C ASN A 410 9.09 7.82 -15.47
N ALA A 411 9.01 7.64 -14.13
CA ALA A 411 9.28 8.73 -13.21
C ALA A 411 10.68 9.30 -13.44
N LYS A 412 10.76 10.59 -13.66
CA LYS A 412 12.06 11.27 -13.74
C LYS A 412 12.68 11.37 -12.35
N PRO A 413 14.00 11.39 -12.21
CA PRO A 413 14.65 11.56 -10.90
C PRO A 413 14.21 12.81 -10.13
N THR A 414 13.62 13.78 -10.83
CA THR A 414 13.10 15.05 -10.27
C THR A 414 11.60 15.02 -9.99
N ASP A 415 10.93 13.90 -10.23
CA ASP A 415 9.49 13.80 -10.03
C ASP A 415 9.20 13.49 -8.55
N TYR A 416 9.00 14.54 -7.78
CA TYR A 416 8.57 14.44 -6.39
C TYR A 416 7.16 13.90 -6.29
N ASN A 417 6.85 13.29 -5.15
CA ASN A 417 5.49 12.89 -4.83
C ASN A 417 4.58 14.13 -4.78
N ILE A 418 3.37 14.02 -5.33
CA ILE A 418 2.38 15.10 -5.33
C ILE A 418 1.94 15.41 -3.90
N PHE A 419 1.75 14.34 -3.11
CA PHE A 419 1.37 14.45 -1.71
C PHE A 419 2.59 14.19 -0.81
N THR A 420 2.72 14.99 0.24
CA THR A 420 3.72 14.72 1.27
C THR A 420 3.26 13.56 2.13
N LEU A 421 4.01 12.46 2.11
CA LEU A 421 3.80 11.30 2.98
C LEU A 421 4.41 11.60 4.36
N TRP A 422 3.73 12.45 5.12
CA TRP A 422 4.22 12.95 6.39
C TRP A 422 4.67 11.83 7.33
N GLY A 423 5.88 11.93 7.82
CA GLY A 423 6.40 11.08 8.87
C GLY A 423 6.90 9.71 8.44
N ALA A 424 6.79 9.36 7.16
CA ALA A 424 7.37 8.12 6.67
C ALA A 424 8.89 8.14 6.83
N LEU A 425 9.46 7.08 7.36
CA LEU A 425 10.90 6.87 7.39
C LEU A 425 11.36 6.28 6.06
N ALA A 426 12.15 7.03 5.29
CA ALA A 426 12.75 6.54 4.06
C ALA A 426 13.78 5.45 4.38
N GLY A 427 13.96 4.51 3.43
CA GLY A 427 14.87 3.38 3.55
C GLY A 427 16.26 3.72 4.08
N GLY A 428 16.86 4.80 3.59
CA GLY A 428 18.10 5.34 4.14
C GLY A 428 19.32 5.24 3.20
N PRO A 429 20.49 5.60 3.70
CA PRO A 429 21.69 5.67 2.90
C PRO A 429 22.31 4.30 2.62
N GLY A 430 23.18 4.26 1.61
CA GLY A 430 24.07 3.13 1.36
C GLY A 430 25.26 3.07 2.35
N PRO A 431 26.20 2.14 2.11
CA PRO A 431 27.29 1.86 3.03
C PRO A 431 28.28 3.03 3.25
N ASP A 432 28.39 3.93 2.29
CA ASP A 432 29.28 5.09 2.34
C ASP A 432 28.54 6.41 2.65
N ASP A 433 27.36 6.31 3.28
CA ASP A 433 26.47 7.43 3.61
C ASP A 433 25.87 8.14 2.37
N GLU A 434 25.98 7.56 1.19
CA GLU A 434 25.39 8.09 -0.05
C GLU A 434 23.87 7.89 -0.06
N TYR A 435 23.14 8.86 -0.59
CA TYR A 435 21.69 8.82 -0.70
C TYR A 435 21.20 9.51 -1.97
N THR A 436 20.28 8.87 -2.65
CA THR A 436 19.61 9.42 -3.84
C THR A 436 18.11 9.45 -3.61
N ASP A 437 17.54 10.66 -3.52
CA ASP A 437 16.10 10.85 -3.42
C ASP A 437 15.44 10.60 -4.78
N SER A 438 15.03 9.36 -5.01
CA SER A 438 14.44 8.93 -6.27
C SER A 438 13.46 7.77 -6.02
N ARG A 439 12.25 7.93 -6.48
CA ARG A 439 11.19 6.91 -6.40
C ARG A 439 11.59 5.57 -7.01
N LYS A 440 12.46 5.58 -8.02
CA LYS A 440 13.00 4.37 -8.66
C LYS A 440 14.03 3.62 -7.82
N ASN A 441 14.67 4.30 -6.91
CA ASN A 441 15.62 3.69 -5.98
C ASN A 441 14.87 3.23 -4.74
N TYR A 442 14.15 2.13 -4.84
CA TYR A 442 13.35 1.58 -3.74
C TYR A 442 14.22 1.11 -2.57
N GLU A 443 15.45 0.67 -2.79
CA GLU A 443 16.37 0.26 -1.71
C GLU A 443 16.60 1.39 -0.69
N MET A 444 16.69 2.63 -1.16
CA MET A 444 16.91 3.83 -0.33
C MET A 444 15.63 4.59 0.00
N ASN A 445 14.59 4.47 -0.83
CA ASN A 445 13.42 5.35 -0.76
C ASN A 445 12.09 4.61 -0.49
N GLU A 446 12.10 3.30 -0.34
CA GLU A 446 10.92 2.60 0.16
C GLU A 446 10.60 3.06 1.57
N VAL A 447 9.32 2.95 1.92
CA VAL A 447 8.75 3.22 3.24
C VAL A 447 7.84 2.04 3.58
N ALA A 448 7.79 1.63 4.84
CA ALA A 448 6.95 0.52 5.28
C ALA A 448 6.57 0.64 6.76
N LEU A 449 5.55 -0.10 7.17
CA LEU A 449 5.08 -0.12 8.56
C LEU A 449 6.21 -0.48 9.52
N ASP A 450 7.02 -1.48 9.17
CA ASP A 450 8.11 -1.97 10.00
C ASP A 450 9.32 -1.02 10.05
N TYR A 451 9.48 -0.11 9.06
CA TYR A 451 10.51 0.93 9.12
C TYR A 451 10.21 1.95 10.24
N ASN A 452 8.95 2.35 10.32
CA ASN A 452 8.52 3.34 11.30
C ASN A 452 8.35 2.74 12.72
N ALA A 453 8.06 1.46 12.88
CA ALA A 453 7.70 0.88 14.17
C ALA A 453 8.79 1.00 15.24
N ALA A 454 10.00 0.52 14.95
CA ALA A 454 11.12 0.63 15.85
C ALA A 454 11.66 2.06 15.96
N PHE A 455 11.60 2.83 14.88
CA PHE A 455 11.94 4.25 14.90
C PHE A 455 11.01 5.03 15.86
N GLN A 456 9.72 4.80 15.81
CA GLN A 456 8.72 5.34 16.73
C GLN A 456 9.04 4.98 18.19
N MET A 457 9.44 3.73 18.43
CA MET A 457 9.85 3.23 19.74
C MET A 457 11.07 4.00 20.29
N ASN A 458 12.09 4.23 19.45
CA ASN A 458 13.28 5.00 19.84
C ASN A 458 12.96 6.46 20.18
N LEU A 459 12.07 7.10 19.40
CA LEU A 459 11.62 8.47 19.66
C LEU A 459 10.92 8.56 21.02
N ALA A 460 9.97 7.67 21.31
CA ALA A 460 9.22 7.66 22.57
C ALA A 460 10.13 7.40 23.77
N PHE A 461 11.12 6.50 23.62
CA PHE A 461 12.15 6.29 24.63
C PHE A 461 12.97 7.56 24.91
N LEU A 462 13.44 8.26 23.87
CA LEU A 462 14.26 9.47 24.04
C LEU A 462 13.47 10.65 24.65
N VAL A 463 12.17 10.77 24.34
CA VAL A 463 11.30 11.74 25.04
C VAL A 463 11.19 11.37 26.52
N LYS A 464 10.87 10.11 26.84
CA LYS A 464 10.78 9.60 28.22
C LYS A 464 12.09 9.82 29.02
N GLU A 465 13.25 9.69 28.36
CA GLU A 465 14.57 9.94 28.97
C GLU A 465 14.89 11.44 29.12
N GLY A 466 14.00 12.36 28.75
CA GLY A 466 14.16 13.80 28.88
C GLY A 466 15.11 14.45 27.87
N PHE A 467 15.36 13.78 26.74
CA PHE A 467 16.21 14.34 25.69
C PHE A 467 15.45 15.24 24.71
N ASN A 468 14.10 15.29 24.78
CA ASN A 468 13.32 16.14 23.91
C ASN A 468 13.66 17.62 24.11
N LYS A 469 13.96 18.30 23.02
CA LYS A 469 14.15 19.73 22.99
C LYS A 469 13.32 20.34 21.90
N PRO A 470 12.12 20.84 22.22
CA PRO A 470 11.27 21.51 21.26
C PRO A 470 12.05 22.60 20.52
N ASP A 471 12.00 22.57 19.20
CA ASP A 471 12.51 23.62 18.35
C ASP A 471 11.45 24.72 18.28
N PRO A 472 11.68 25.92 18.86
CA PRO A 472 10.70 26.99 18.83
C PRO A 472 10.42 27.50 17.41
N ASP A 473 11.37 27.29 16.47
CA ASP A 473 11.23 27.66 15.07
C ASP A 473 10.62 26.51 14.23
N SER A 474 10.47 25.32 14.83
CA SER A 474 9.74 24.24 14.17
C SER A 474 8.29 24.67 14.03
N VAL A 475 7.84 24.80 12.78
CA VAL A 475 6.41 24.98 12.50
C VAL A 475 5.70 23.78 13.12
N LYS A 476 4.93 24.02 14.19
CA LYS A 476 4.09 22.97 14.77
C LYS A 476 3.26 22.37 13.65
N ILE A 477 3.18 21.05 13.61
CA ILE A 477 2.45 20.34 12.55
C ILE A 477 0.99 20.80 12.54
N HIS A 478 0.44 21.15 13.71
CA HIS A 478 -0.88 21.78 13.85
C HIS A 478 -0.97 23.21 13.31
N ASP A 479 0.13 23.96 13.23
CA ASP A 479 0.16 25.33 12.66
C ASP A 479 0.50 25.30 11.15
N ARG A 480 1.15 24.25 10.66
CA ARG A 480 1.00 23.87 9.28
C ARG A 480 -0.41 23.34 9.22
N SER A 481 -1.34 24.21 8.85
CA SER A 481 -2.67 23.77 8.51
C SER A 481 -2.52 22.57 7.58
N PHE A 482 -2.48 21.34 8.16
CA PHE A 482 -3.02 20.22 7.41
C PHE A 482 -4.34 20.79 6.95
N PRO A 483 -4.60 20.86 5.66
CA PRO A 483 -5.91 21.28 5.25
C PRO A 483 -6.85 20.37 6.03
N LYS A 484 -7.42 20.91 7.11
CA LYS A 484 -8.52 20.21 7.75
C LYS A 484 -9.42 19.87 6.60
N LYS A 485 -9.89 18.64 6.55
CA LYS A 485 -11.01 18.22 5.73
C LYS A 485 -11.96 19.40 5.83
N ALA A 486 -12.09 20.18 4.77
CA ALA A 486 -12.60 21.55 4.90
C ALA A 486 -13.99 21.44 5.52
N ASP A 487 -14.18 21.98 6.72
CA ASP A 487 -15.52 22.08 7.35
C ASP A 487 -16.52 22.77 6.41
N THR A 488 -15.98 23.50 5.43
CA THR A 488 -16.68 24.11 4.31
C THR A 488 -15.85 23.87 3.04
N PRO A 489 -16.22 22.89 2.21
CA PRO A 489 -15.54 22.67 0.93
C PRO A 489 -15.71 23.93 0.05
N ASP A 490 -14.60 24.41 -0.51
CA ASP A 490 -14.57 25.53 -1.43
C ASP A 490 -14.34 25.01 -2.85
N VAL A 491 -15.42 24.58 -3.49
CA VAL A 491 -15.43 24.13 -4.89
C VAL A 491 -16.19 25.13 -5.73
N LYS A 492 -15.60 25.59 -6.83
CA LYS A 492 -16.18 26.56 -7.75
C LYS A 492 -16.27 25.99 -9.14
N VAL A 493 -17.37 26.26 -9.80
CA VAL A 493 -17.60 25.95 -11.22
C VAL A 493 -18.03 27.22 -11.91
N GLU A 494 -17.26 27.67 -12.89
CA GLU A 494 -17.58 28.84 -13.72
C GLU A 494 -17.75 28.40 -15.16
N VAL A 495 -18.79 28.94 -15.85
CA VAL A 495 -19.10 28.59 -17.24
C VAL A 495 -18.98 29.84 -18.10
N THR A 496 -18.18 29.75 -19.16
CA THR A 496 -18.03 30.78 -20.19
C THR A 496 -18.58 30.27 -21.53
N GLU A 497 -18.53 31.07 -22.57
CA GLU A 497 -18.97 30.66 -23.93
C GLU A 497 -18.25 29.41 -24.46
N LYS A 498 -17.05 29.12 -23.97
CA LYS A 498 -16.17 28.05 -24.51
C LYS A 498 -15.50 27.18 -23.47
N THR A 499 -15.63 27.51 -22.18
CA THR A 499 -14.97 26.83 -21.11
C THR A 499 -15.89 26.54 -19.92
N ILE A 500 -15.65 25.41 -19.27
CA ILE A 500 -16.09 25.15 -17.91
C ILE A 500 -14.82 25.15 -17.07
N GLU A 501 -14.78 25.98 -16.04
CA GLU A 501 -13.63 26.16 -15.18
C GLU A 501 -13.95 25.59 -13.78
N ILE A 502 -13.12 24.72 -13.26
CA ILE A 502 -13.30 24.10 -11.96
C ILE A 502 -12.10 24.44 -11.10
N SER A 503 -12.34 24.96 -9.92
CA SER A 503 -11.28 25.19 -8.94
C SER A 503 -11.69 24.74 -7.54
N THR A 504 -10.70 24.39 -6.73
CA THR A 504 -10.87 24.10 -5.32
C THR A 504 -10.02 25.04 -4.48
N GLY A 505 -10.61 25.55 -3.41
CA GLY A 505 -9.91 26.37 -2.39
C GLY A 505 -9.75 25.62 -1.09
N SER A 506 -9.40 26.36 -0.02
CA SER A 506 -9.27 25.84 1.35
C SER A 506 -8.35 24.60 1.45
N ASN A 507 -7.31 24.54 0.59
CA ASN A 507 -6.37 23.43 0.46
C ASN A 507 -7.01 22.06 0.11
N MET A 508 -8.19 22.07 -0.52
CA MET A 508 -8.85 20.85 -0.98
C MET A 508 -8.21 20.36 -2.28
N MET A 509 -7.21 19.54 -2.16
CA MET A 509 -6.57 18.89 -3.31
C MET A 509 -7.41 17.73 -3.85
N CYS A 510 -7.30 17.48 -5.16
CA CYS A 510 -8.05 16.46 -5.86
C CYS A 510 -7.21 16.02 -7.07
N SER A 511 -6.60 14.85 -7.00
CA SER A 511 -5.70 14.36 -8.04
C SER A 511 -6.44 13.90 -9.29
N SER A 512 -7.64 13.36 -9.11
CA SER A 512 -8.55 13.03 -10.20
C SER A 512 -9.93 13.61 -9.90
N TRP A 513 -10.58 14.09 -10.93
CA TRP A 513 -11.87 14.72 -10.76
C TRP A 513 -12.77 14.52 -11.99
N CYS A 514 -14.08 14.56 -11.74
CA CYS A 514 -15.09 14.68 -12.76
C CYS A 514 -16.07 15.80 -12.38
N ILE A 515 -16.65 16.43 -13.39
CA ILE A 515 -17.86 17.24 -13.23
C ILE A 515 -19.05 16.50 -13.84
N GLU A 516 -20.13 16.44 -13.07
CA GLU A 516 -21.39 15.79 -13.42
C GLU A 516 -22.47 16.86 -13.47
N PHE A 517 -23.23 16.95 -14.55
CA PHE A 517 -24.34 17.91 -14.68
C PHE A 517 -25.33 17.49 -15.75
N THR A 518 -26.56 17.99 -15.64
CA THR A 518 -27.63 17.79 -16.63
C THR A 518 -27.88 19.07 -17.37
N THR A 519 -27.95 18.99 -18.71
CA THR A 519 -28.29 20.13 -19.59
C THR A 519 -28.87 19.64 -20.92
N ASP A 520 -29.76 20.42 -21.50
CA ASP A 520 -30.23 20.23 -22.88
C ASP A 520 -29.23 20.74 -23.92
N TYR A 521 -28.16 21.44 -23.50
CA TYR A 521 -27.11 21.92 -24.38
C TYR A 521 -26.31 20.76 -24.93
N LYS A 522 -26.20 20.65 -26.25
CA LYS A 522 -25.45 19.60 -26.90
C LYS A 522 -23.96 19.93 -26.94
N ILE A 523 -23.15 19.28 -26.11
CA ILE A 523 -21.70 19.34 -26.19
C ILE A 523 -21.22 18.24 -27.17
N GLU A 524 -20.59 18.65 -28.27
CA GLU A 524 -20.09 17.74 -29.31
C GLU A 524 -18.71 17.20 -29.02
N ALA A 525 -17.87 18.01 -28.39
CA ALA A 525 -16.50 17.62 -28.02
C ALA A 525 -16.02 18.41 -26.81
N VAL A 526 -15.09 17.78 -26.07
CA VAL A 526 -14.29 18.42 -25.02
C VAL A 526 -12.80 18.25 -25.35
N HIS A 527 -11.98 19.25 -25.00
CA HIS A 527 -10.55 19.25 -25.21
C HIS A 527 -9.83 19.20 -23.86
N ASP A 528 -8.71 18.48 -23.82
CA ASP A 528 -7.87 18.28 -22.63
C ASP A 528 -8.54 17.51 -21.48
N CYS A 529 -9.77 17.01 -21.70
CA CYS A 529 -10.56 16.21 -20.78
C CYS A 529 -11.14 14.98 -21.48
N ILE A 530 -11.83 14.15 -20.74
CA ILE A 530 -12.52 12.96 -21.25
C ILE A 530 -14.01 13.12 -21.00
N MET A 531 -14.79 13.02 -22.06
CA MET A 531 -16.25 12.90 -21.94
C MET A 531 -16.56 11.43 -21.64
N HIS A 532 -16.71 11.12 -20.35
CA HIS A 532 -17.04 9.76 -19.90
C HIS A 532 -18.50 9.41 -20.24
N GLN A 533 -19.40 10.37 -20.11
CA GLN A 533 -20.80 10.24 -20.51
C GLN A 533 -21.27 11.51 -21.22
N SER A 534 -22.01 11.33 -22.33
CA SER A 534 -22.62 12.42 -23.09
C SER A 534 -24.09 12.61 -22.73
N GLY A 535 -24.59 13.81 -22.92
CA GLY A 535 -25.87 14.33 -22.44
C GLY A 535 -27.15 13.56 -22.80
N PRO A 536 -28.29 13.94 -22.16
CA PRO A 536 -28.41 15.18 -21.38
C PRO A 536 -27.65 15.20 -20.06
N ASP A 537 -27.30 14.04 -19.51
CA ASP A 537 -26.53 13.88 -18.27
C ASP A 537 -25.06 13.69 -18.64
N TYR A 538 -24.29 14.76 -18.45
CA TYR A 538 -22.87 14.78 -18.80
C TYR A 538 -21.98 14.39 -17.63
N ILE A 539 -20.93 13.61 -17.92
CA ILE A 539 -19.80 13.33 -17.03
C ILE A 539 -18.52 13.63 -17.79
N ILE A 540 -17.81 14.67 -17.36
CA ILE A 540 -16.56 15.10 -17.98
C ILE A 540 -15.46 15.03 -16.90
N CYS A 541 -14.37 14.33 -17.21
CA CYS A 541 -13.32 14.01 -16.26
C CYS A 541 -11.95 14.53 -16.74
N ASN A 542 -11.01 14.74 -15.82
CA ASN A 542 -9.65 15.08 -16.17
C ASN A 542 -8.95 13.93 -16.91
N ARG A 543 -7.96 14.27 -17.71
CA ARG A 543 -7.23 13.30 -18.54
C ARG A 543 -5.92 12.85 -17.93
N ARG A 544 -5.30 13.66 -17.09
CA ARG A 544 -3.95 13.44 -16.57
C ARG A 544 -3.82 13.99 -15.15
N GLU A 545 -2.91 13.41 -14.42
CA GLU A 545 -2.53 13.83 -13.07
C GLU A 545 -2.03 15.29 -13.03
N SER A 546 -1.47 15.79 -14.14
CA SER A 546 -1.02 17.19 -14.24
C SER A 546 -2.19 18.20 -14.19
N ASN A 547 -3.42 17.75 -14.39
CA ASN A 547 -4.63 18.57 -14.35
C ASN A 547 -5.39 18.37 -13.03
N PHE A 548 -4.69 18.24 -11.92
CA PHE A 548 -5.29 18.11 -10.59
C PHE A 548 -5.79 19.46 -10.06
N LEU A 549 -6.78 19.41 -9.17
CA LEU A 549 -7.24 20.58 -8.43
C LEU A 549 -6.32 20.80 -7.24
N ASP A 550 -5.67 21.95 -7.16
CA ASP A 550 -4.55 22.22 -6.25
C ASP A 550 -4.94 22.71 -4.85
N GLY A 551 -6.23 22.95 -4.63
CA GLY A 551 -6.73 23.50 -3.37
C GLY A 551 -6.35 24.96 -3.12
N LYS A 552 -5.77 25.65 -4.10
CA LYS A 552 -5.32 27.06 -3.99
C LYS A 552 -6.16 28.02 -4.82
N GLY A 553 -7.15 27.49 -5.52
CA GLY A 553 -8.04 28.27 -6.39
C GLY A 553 -7.58 28.36 -7.84
N THR A 554 -6.55 27.61 -8.26
CA THR A 554 -6.13 27.57 -9.66
C THR A 554 -7.17 26.78 -10.47
N PRO A 555 -7.82 27.38 -11.49
CA PRO A 555 -8.86 26.70 -12.25
C PRO A 555 -8.27 25.65 -13.20
N GLN A 556 -8.91 24.50 -13.28
CA GLN A 556 -8.76 23.53 -14.36
C GLN A 556 -9.81 23.84 -15.42
N ILE A 557 -9.37 23.90 -16.68
CA ILE A 557 -10.18 24.43 -17.78
C ILE A 557 -10.61 23.30 -18.70
N ILE A 558 -11.92 23.07 -18.80
CA ILE A 558 -12.53 22.21 -19.80
C ILE A 558 -12.93 23.09 -20.98
N LYS A 559 -12.26 22.96 -22.11
CA LYS A 559 -12.67 23.59 -23.36
C LYS A 559 -13.71 22.69 -24.01
N TYR A 560 -14.86 23.26 -24.36
CA TYR A 560 -15.91 22.51 -25.03
C TYR A 560 -16.32 23.13 -26.36
N GLN A 561 -16.86 22.30 -27.24
CA GLN A 561 -17.46 22.70 -28.51
C GLN A 561 -18.91 22.24 -28.52
N GLY A 562 -19.83 23.19 -28.78
CA GLY A 562 -21.24 22.92 -28.92
C GLY A 562 -21.71 23.01 -30.37
N SER A 563 -22.94 22.56 -30.62
CA SER A 563 -23.59 22.65 -31.94
C SER A 563 -23.92 24.10 -32.29
N ASN A 564 -23.83 24.45 -33.58
CA ASN A 564 -24.16 25.79 -34.05
C ASN A 564 -25.63 26.16 -33.75
N GLY A 565 -25.86 27.40 -33.31
CA GLY A 565 -27.19 27.96 -33.10
C GLY A 565 -27.85 27.63 -31.77
N GLN A 566 -27.11 27.10 -30.82
CA GLN A 566 -27.56 26.93 -29.44
C GLN A 566 -27.33 28.22 -28.62
N ASP A 567 -28.17 28.41 -27.61
CA ASP A 567 -27.91 29.40 -26.57
C ASP A 567 -26.64 29.06 -25.82
N PRO A 568 -25.96 29.99 -25.14
CA PRO A 568 -24.78 29.67 -24.32
C PRO A 568 -25.05 28.58 -23.29
N LEU A 569 -24.06 27.67 -23.06
CA LEU A 569 -24.16 26.65 -22.03
C LEU A 569 -24.40 27.29 -20.66
N THR A 570 -25.40 26.79 -19.96
CA THR A 570 -25.70 27.15 -18.58
C THR A 570 -25.76 25.88 -17.74
N ILE A 571 -25.03 25.84 -16.64
CA ILE A 571 -25.04 24.75 -15.64
C ILE A 571 -25.61 25.33 -14.35
N ASN A 572 -26.86 24.98 -14.02
CA ASN A 572 -27.52 25.46 -12.81
C ASN A 572 -27.07 24.69 -11.56
N GLU A 573 -26.86 23.41 -11.72
CA GLU A 573 -26.36 22.51 -10.66
C GLU A 573 -25.35 21.54 -11.28
N SER A 574 -24.29 21.29 -10.53
CA SER A 574 -23.29 20.28 -10.89
C SER A 574 -22.81 19.55 -9.64
N VAL A 575 -22.22 18.39 -9.83
CA VAL A 575 -21.44 17.72 -8.81
C VAL A 575 -19.99 17.64 -9.28
N VAL A 576 -19.07 18.15 -8.48
CA VAL A 576 -17.64 17.93 -8.67
C VAL A 576 -17.27 16.74 -7.80
N MET A 577 -16.85 15.68 -8.44
CA MET A 577 -16.37 14.46 -7.78
C MET A 577 -14.85 14.49 -7.77
N CYS A 578 -14.26 14.28 -6.60
CA CYS A 578 -12.85 14.08 -6.40
C CYS A 578 -12.57 12.61 -6.05
N ASP A 579 -11.51 12.05 -6.64
CA ASP A 579 -10.95 10.75 -6.28
C ASP A 579 -11.87 9.53 -6.57
N GLY A 580 -12.91 9.69 -7.37
CA GLY A 580 -13.77 8.60 -7.86
C GLY A 580 -13.58 8.29 -9.35
N TRP A 581 -12.58 8.87 -9.97
CA TRP A 581 -12.27 8.72 -11.37
C TRP A 581 -10.83 8.32 -11.60
N HIS A 582 -10.62 7.50 -12.63
CA HIS A 582 -9.30 7.12 -13.07
C HIS A 582 -9.19 7.27 -14.58
N ALA A 583 -8.25 8.12 -15.01
CA ALA A 583 -8.02 8.35 -16.42
C ALA A 583 -7.45 7.11 -17.10
N PRO A 584 -7.94 6.72 -18.30
CA PRO A 584 -7.40 5.56 -18.98
C PRO A 584 -5.98 5.83 -19.43
N GLN A 585 -5.10 4.92 -19.14
CA GLN A 585 -3.86 4.75 -19.87
C GLN A 585 -4.09 3.93 -21.14
N SER A 586 -3.15 3.97 -22.07
CA SER A 586 -3.31 3.44 -23.43
C SER A 586 -3.79 1.98 -23.53
N SER A 587 -3.73 1.20 -22.45
CA SER A 587 -4.12 -0.21 -22.39
C SER A 587 -5.23 -0.52 -21.38
N HIS A 588 -5.72 0.44 -20.61
CA HIS A 588 -6.67 0.21 -19.51
C HIS A 588 -8.01 0.92 -19.77
N LYS A 589 -9.09 0.30 -19.28
CA LYS A 589 -10.41 0.93 -19.30
C LYS A 589 -10.47 2.05 -18.26
N PRO A 590 -11.14 3.19 -18.56
CA PRO A 590 -11.40 4.20 -17.56
C PRO A 590 -12.23 3.61 -16.43
N VAL A 591 -11.89 3.96 -15.19
CA VAL A 591 -12.64 3.56 -14.00
C VAL A 591 -13.37 4.76 -13.45
N TYR A 592 -14.66 4.58 -13.23
CA TYR A 592 -15.55 5.53 -12.62
C TYR A 592 -16.26 4.86 -11.45
N ARG A 593 -15.92 5.26 -10.22
CA ARG A 593 -16.48 4.75 -8.98
C ARG A 593 -16.97 5.91 -8.12
N PRO A 594 -18.13 6.48 -8.43
CA PRO A 594 -18.66 7.64 -7.72
C PRO A 594 -18.89 7.36 -6.23
N GLU A 595 -19.15 6.11 -5.86
CA GLU A 595 -19.32 5.66 -4.48
C GLU A 595 -18.05 5.81 -3.62
N ASN A 596 -16.89 5.84 -4.25
CA ASN A 596 -15.59 5.97 -3.57
C ASN A 596 -15.08 7.42 -3.60
N GLY A 597 -15.70 8.29 -4.40
CA GLY A 597 -15.26 9.66 -4.57
C GLY A 597 -15.87 10.62 -3.53
N ARG A 598 -15.12 11.66 -3.20
CA ARG A 598 -15.65 12.81 -2.47
C ARG A 598 -16.49 13.64 -3.44
N ARG A 599 -17.75 13.83 -3.14
CA ARG A 599 -18.70 14.49 -4.04
C ARG A 599 -19.19 15.80 -3.45
N TYR A 600 -19.16 16.86 -4.24
CA TYR A 600 -19.50 18.22 -3.84
C TYR A 600 -20.55 18.79 -4.79
N LYS A 601 -21.76 18.99 -4.29
CA LYS A 601 -22.80 19.66 -5.06
C LYS A 601 -22.50 21.15 -5.14
N VAL A 602 -22.48 21.69 -6.35
CA VAL A 602 -22.28 23.11 -6.62
C VAL A 602 -23.57 23.64 -7.24
N THR A 603 -24.17 24.66 -6.63
CA THR A 603 -25.38 25.29 -7.09
C THR A 603 -25.09 26.75 -7.48
N GLY A 604 -25.48 27.16 -8.69
CA GLY A 604 -25.31 28.53 -9.19
C GLY A 604 -25.38 28.60 -10.70
N SER A 605 -25.80 29.74 -11.20
CA SER A 605 -25.86 30.04 -12.64
C SER A 605 -24.68 30.93 -13.01
N GLY A 606 -23.68 30.40 -13.70
CA GLY A 606 -22.64 31.19 -14.34
C GLY A 606 -21.65 31.86 -13.38
N GLY A 607 -21.17 31.18 -12.36
CA GLY A 607 -20.20 31.74 -11.41
C GLY A 607 -20.09 30.94 -10.13
N VAL A 608 -19.57 31.55 -9.09
CA VAL A 608 -19.35 30.92 -7.77
C VAL A 608 -20.66 30.40 -7.18
N GLY A 609 -20.81 29.07 -7.15
CA GLY A 609 -21.97 28.41 -6.54
C GLY A 609 -21.78 28.15 -5.05
N ASN A 610 -22.88 27.92 -4.33
CA ASN A 610 -22.81 27.38 -2.98
C ASN A 610 -22.40 25.92 -3.04
N THR A 611 -21.37 25.56 -2.30
CA THR A 611 -20.87 24.18 -2.26
C THR A 611 -21.44 23.44 -1.07
N THR A 612 -21.99 22.25 -1.29
CA THR A 612 -22.49 21.37 -0.24
C THR A 612 -21.86 19.99 -0.42
N PRO A 613 -21.19 19.44 0.59
CA PRO A 613 -20.70 18.06 0.52
C PRO A 613 -21.88 17.08 0.50
N LEU A 614 -21.76 16.04 -0.33
CA LEU A 614 -22.70 14.93 -0.35
C LEU A 614 -22.09 13.79 0.51
N PHE A 615 -22.45 13.74 1.78
CA PHE A 615 -21.84 12.82 2.76
C PHE A 615 -22.52 11.46 2.85
N GLU A 616 -23.77 11.34 2.36
CA GLU A 616 -24.50 10.09 2.50
C GLU A 616 -24.96 9.55 1.13
N GLN A 617 -24.90 8.23 0.98
CA GLN A 617 -25.41 7.51 -0.20
C GLN A 617 -26.91 7.81 -0.51
N SER A 618 -27.66 8.35 0.46
CA SER A 618 -29.06 8.72 0.31
C SER A 618 -29.29 10.01 -0.51
N GLU A 619 -28.25 10.82 -0.70
CA GLU A 619 -28.33 12.10 -1.44
C GLU A 619 -27.50 12.08 -2.74
N CYS A 620 -27.51 10.97 -3.42
CA CYS A 620 -26.79 10.83 -4.68
C CYS A 620 -27.45 11.70 -5.77
N TRP A 621 -26.68 12.63 -6.31
CA TRP A 621 -27.10 13.47 -7.43
C TRP A 621 -25.96 13.55 -8.48
N PRO A 622 -26.24 13.45 -9.77
CA PRO A 622 -27.54 13.05 -10.35
C PRO A 622 -27.91 11.60 -9.98
N ALA A 623 -29.19 11.36 -9.72
CA ALA A 623 -29.69 10.08 -9.18
C ALA A 623 -29.35 8.83 -10.02
N PHE A 624 -29.09 8.99 -11.31
CA PHE A 624 -28.75 7.89 -12.23
C PHE A 624 -27.33 7.34 -12.01
N LEU A 625 -26.44 8.07 -11.33
CA LEU A 625 -25.05 7.63 -11.06
C LEU A 625 -24.93 6.71 -9.84
N CYS A 626 -25.95 6.64 -9.05
CA CYS A 626 -25.95 5.91 -7.80
C CYS A 626 -26.77 4.64 -7.98
N GLY A 627 -26.18 3.60 -8.52
CA GLY A 627 -26.79 2.30 -8.84
C GLY A 627 -27.90 1.87 -7.87
N GLY A 628 -29.13 2.11 -8.29
CA GLY A 628 -30.25 2.21 -7.41
C GLY A 628 -30.82 0.93 -6.92
N SER A 629 -31.12 0.91 -5.67
CA SER A 629 -32.28 0.25 -5.10
C SER A 629 -33.43 1.25 -5.07
N ASN A 630 -34.48 1.01 -5.87
CA ASN A 630 -35.69 1.78 -5.91
C ASN A 630 -36.34 1.93 -4.53
N THR A 631 -36.18 3.09 -3.89
CA THR A 631 -37.14 3.56 -2.90
C THR A 631 -37.60 4.94 -3.28
N THR A 632 -38.66 4.97 -4.06
CA THR A 632 -39.39 6.19 -4.38
C THR A 632 -40.07 6.78 -3.15
N PRO A 633 -39.95 8.10 -2.87
CA PRO A 633 -40.81 8.75 -1.91
C PRO A 633 -42.24 8.75 -2.47
N LYS A 634 -43.17 8.26 -1.70
CA LYS A 634 -44.61 8.33 -2.01
C LYS A 634 -45.06 9.78 -2.00
N THR A 635 -45.17 10.38 -3.17
CA THR A 635 -46.01 11.58 -3.35
C THR A 635 -47.26 11.15 -4.07
N THR A 636 -48.37 11.29 -3.36
CA THR A 636 -49.74 10.95 -3.81
C THR A 636 -50.19 11.99 -4.82
N ILE A 637 -50.24 11.67 -6.12
CA ILE A 637 -50.97 12.43 -7.11
C ILE A 637 -51.98 11.50 -7.77
N LYS A 638 -53.23 11.94 -7.74
CA LYS A 638 -54.41 11.27 -8.27
C LYS A 638 -54.29 10.94 -9.76
N LYS A 639 -54.59 9.70 -10.06
CA LYS A 639 -54.67 9.12 -11.40
C LYS A 639 -55.94 9.54 -12.08
N THR A 640 -55.85 10.06 -13.29
CA THR A 640 -57.00 10.09 -14.22
C THR A 640 -56.70 9.08 -15.32
N THR A 641 -57.59 8.12 -15.45
CA THR A 641 -57.50 6.98 -16.35
C THR A 641 -57.97 7.38 -17.77
N THR A 642 -57.18 7.03 -18.79
CA THR A 642 -57.73 6.84 -20.12
C THR A 642 -57.09 5.60 -20.76
N THR A 643 -57.96 4.61 -20.99
CA THR A 643 -57.68 3.34 -21.62
C THR A 643 -57.59 3.48 -23.14
N THR A 644 -56.53 2.93 -23.71
CA THR A 644 -56.56 2.44 -25.11
C THR A 644 -55.77 1.15 -25.21
N LYS A 645 -56.49 0.08 -25.50
CA LYS A 645 -55.98 -1.24 -25.87
C LYS A 645 -55.23 -1.13 -27.23
N LYS A 646 -54.03 -1.71 -27.32
CA LYS A 646 -53.54 -2.24 -28.58
C LYS A 646 -52.79 -3.54 -28.37
N SER A 647 -53.08 -4.46 -29.19
CA SER A 647 -52.81 -5.88 -29.27
C SER A 647 -51.33 -6.25 -29.24
N GLU A 648 -51.06 -7.39 -28.56
CA GLU A 648 -49.83 -8.19 -28.69
C GLU A 648 -49.59 -8.69 -30.12
N PRO A 649 -48.32 -8.91 -30.43
CA PRO A 649 -47.96 -10.06 -31.22
C PRO A 649 -47.09 -11.04 -30.43
N THR A 650 -47.56 -12.26 -30.37
CA THR A 650 -46.88 -13.45 -29.93
C THR A 650 -45.64 -13.73 -30.75
N SER A 651 -44.48 -13.89 -30.12
CA SER A 651 -43.42 -14.79 -30.56
C SER A 651 -42.61 -15.27 -29.38
N SER A 652 -42.70 -16.57 -29.12
CA SER A 652 -41.86 -17.32 -28.22
C SER A 652 -40.48 -17.50 -28.83
N SER A 653 -39.46 -16.80 -28.41
CA SER A 653 -38.07 -17.23 -28.59
C SER A 653 -37.36 -17.14 -27.24
N SER A 654 -36.76 -18.25 -26.84
CA SER A 654 -35.87 -18.32 -25.71
C SER A 654 -34.49 -17.91 -26.13
N CYS A 655 -33.89 -16.93 -25.52
CA CYS A 655 -32.48 -16.56 -25.64
C CYS A 655 -31.75 -16.83 -24.31
N PHE A 656 -30.42 -16.89 -24.36
CA PHE A 656 -29.58 -17.14 -23.19
C PHE A 656 -29.84 -16.15 -22.01
N ALA A 657 -30.05 -14.88 -22.32
CA ALA A 657 -30.25 -13.81 -21.35
C ALA A 657 -31.50 -13.98 -20.47
N LYS A 658 -32.46 -14.83 -20.88
CA LYS A 658 -33.68 -15.04 -20.10
C LYS A 658 -33.46 -15.80 -18.80
N SER A 659 -32.45 -16.67 -18.76
CA SER A 659 -32.02 -17.34 -17.51
C SER A 659 -31.37 -16.41 -16.52
N MET A 660 -30.89 -15.24 -16.96
CA MET A 660 -30.23 -14.21 -16.18
C MET A 660 -31.18 -13.03 -15.85
N GLY A 661 -32.45 -13.15 -16.21
CA GLY A 661 -33.48 -12.14 -15.88
C GLY A 661 -33.64 -11.03 -16.90
N TYR A 662 -32.99 -11.10 -18.06
CA TYR A 662 -33.09 -10.10 -19.14
C TYR A 662 -34.07 -10.54 -20.24
N ALA A 663 -34.59 -9.55 -20.97
CA ALA A 663 -35.45 -9.82 -22.13
C ALA A 663 -34.63 -10.36 -23.31
N CYS A 664 -35.29 -11.07 -24.26
CA CYS A 664 -34.68 -11.36 -25.54
C CYS A 664 -34.89 -10.18 -26.46
N CYS A 665 -33.87 -9.80 -27.22
CA CYS A 665 -33.96 -8.75 -28.23
C CYS A 665 -34.89 -9.19 -29.41
N SER A 666 -35.48 -8.22 -30.06
CA SER A 666 -36.21 -8.43 -31.31
C SER A 666 -35.26 -8.84 -32.45
N VAL A 667 -35.81 -9.53 -33.45
CA VAL A 667 -35.01 -9.94 -34.62
C VAL A 667 -34.54 -8.68 -35.36
N GLY A 668 -33.23 -8.53 -35.52
CA GLY A 668 -32.62 -7.39 -36.20
C GLY A 668 -32.03 -6.31 -35.27
N THR A 669 -32.06 -6.52 -33.95
CA THR A 669 -31.37 -5.65 -33.01
C THR A 669 -29.86 -5.73 -33.20
N GLU A 670 -29.20 -4.57 -33.24
CA GLU A 670 -27.75 -4.46 -33.41
C GLU A 670 -27.02 -4.99 -32.16
N VAL A 671 -25.91 -5.70 -32.37
CA VAL A 671 -25.05 -6.19 -31.30
C VAL A 671 -24.27 -5.01 -30.74
N VAL A 672 -24.52 -4.66 -29.48
CA VAL A 672 -23.85 -3.57 -28.77
C VAL A 672 -22.68 -4.11 -27.91
N TYR A 673 -22.82 -5.34 -27.42
CA TYR A 673 -21.82 -5.98 -26.56
C TYR A 673 -21.82 -7.51 -26.75
N THR A 674 -20.66 -8.14 -26.55
CA THR A 674 -20.50 -9.60 -26.58
C THR A 674 -19.65 -10.04 -25.39
N ASP A 675 -20.12 -11.01 -24.61
CA ASP A 675 -19.41 -11.64 -23.50
C ASP A 675 -19.42 -13.17 -23.61
N ASN A 676 -19.02 -13.84 -22.54
CA ASN A 676 -18.99 -15.31 -22.49
C ASN A 676 -20.38 -15.96 -22.50
N ASP A 677 -21.42 -15.20 -22.15
CA ASP A 677 -22.80 -15.69 -22.09
C ASP A 677 -23.52 -15.48 -23.42
N GLY A 678 -23.07 -14.53 -24.28
CA GLY A 678 -23.61 -14.30 -25.59
C GLY A 678 -23.53 -12.87 -26.11
N GLN A 679 -24.36 -12.58 -27.12
CA GLN A 679 -24.44 -11.25 -27.74
C GLN A 679 -25.61 -10.44 -27.15
N TRP A 680 -25.33 -9.21 -26.82
CA TRP A 680 -26.27 -8.28 -26.20
C TRP A 680 -26.60 -7.11 -27.11
N GLY A 681 -27.85 -6.73 -27.09
CA GLY A 681 -28.36 -5.50 -27.71
C GLY A 681 -29.06 -4.63 -26.69
N ILE A 682 -29.47 -3.44 -27.12
CA ILE A 682 -30.27 -2.52 -26.30
C ILE A 682 -31.58 -2.23 -27.05
N GLU A 683 -32.72 -2.49 -26.41
CA GLU A 683 -34.05 -2.14 -26.89
C GLU A 683 -34.82 -1.34 -25.83
N ASN A 684 -35.36 -0.21 -26.23
CA ASN A 684 -36.09 0.69 -25.32
C ASN A 684 -35.27 1.12 -24.09
N GLY A 685 -33.93 1.28 -24.27
CA GLY A 685 -33.02 1.65 -23.20
C GLY A 685 -32.67 0.52 -22.21
N GLN A 686 -33.04 -0.73 -22.51
CA GLN A 686 -32.73 -1.89 -21.66
C GLN A 686 -31.92 -2.95 -22.41
N TRP A 687 -31.02 -3.62 -21.68
CA TRP A 687 -30.25 -4.72 -22.20
C TRP A 687 -31.15 -5.93 -22.52
N CYS A 688 -30.92 -6.53 -23.65
CA CYS A 688 -31.58 -7.74 -24.09
C CYS A 688 -30.57 -8.69 -24.75
N GLY A 689 -30.78 -10.00 -24.64
CA GLY A 689 -29.93 -10.98 -25.27
C GLY A 689 -30.34 -11.21 -26.71
N ILE A 690 -29.38 -11.13 -27.66
CA ILE A 690 -29.55 -11.41 -29.05
C ILE A 690 -29.35 -12.91 -29.29
N GLY A 691 -30.33 -13.61 -29.84
CA GLY A 691 -30.14 -15.01 -30.24
C GLY A 691 -31.40 -15.84 -30.29
N GLY A 692 -31.59 -16.51 -31.37
CA GLY A 692 -32.54 -17.54 -31.74
C GLY A 692 -32.07 -18.25 -32.98
N GLY A 693 -30.99 -18.96 -32.89
CA GLY A 693 -30.45 -19.83 -33.95
C GLY A 693 -29.54 -20.87 -33.34
N GLN A 694 -29.84 -22.11 -33.51
CA GLN A 694 -29.07 -23.26 -33.05
C GLN A 694 -27.59 -23.05 -33.35
N GLN A 695 -26.76 -22.77 -32.33
CA GLN A 695 -25.35 -23.11 -32.39
C GLN A 695 -25.19 -24.51 -31.80
N GLN A 696 -24.75 -25.42 -32.65
CA GLN A 696 -24.18 -26.69 -32.23
C GLN A 696 -23.10 -26.40 -31.19
N GLN A 697 -23.22 -27.03 -30.02
CA GLN A 697 -22.12 -27.17 -29.09
C GLN A 697 -20.95 -27.80 -29.83
N GLN A 698 -20.00 -26.98 -30.25
CA GLN A 698 -18.64 -27.45 -30.47
C GLN A 698 -18.11 -27.80 -29.09
N GLN A 699 -17.93 -29.11 -28.83
CA GLN A 699 -17.08 -29.57 -27.75
C GLN A 699 -15.72 -28.89 -27.92
N GLU A 700 -15.28 -28.12 -26.94
CA GLU A 700 -13.91 -27.62 -26.88
C GLU A 700 -12.97 -28.82 -26.98
N GLU A 701 -12.19 -28.87 -28.06
CA GLU A 701 -11.17 -29.89 -28.25
C GLU A 701 -10.04 -29.62 -27.23
N LYS A 702 -9.84 -30.52 -26.27
CA LYS A 702 -8.77 -30.41 -25.29
C LYS A 702 -7.47 -31.00 -25.81
N CYS A 703 -6.37 -30.31 -25.65
CA CYS A 703 -5.00 -30.74 -25.86
C CYS A 703 -4.37 -31.07 -24.49
N GLY A 704 -4.55 -32.36 -24.06
CA GLY A 704 -4.26 -32.73 -22.68
C GLY A 704 -5.25 -32.07 -21.69
N ASP A 705 -4.76 -31.41 -20.68
CA ASP A 705 -5.57 -30.71 -19.70
C ASP A 705 -5.90 -29.27 -20.12
N TYR A 706 -5.41 -28.80 -21.26
CA TYR A 706 -5.51 -27.41 -21.74
C TYR A 706 -6.40 -27.28 -22.99
N ALA A 707 -6.84 -26.05 -23.28
CA ALA A 707 -7.54 -25.75 -24.53
C ALA A 707 -6.57 -25.86 -25.73
N CYS A 708 -7.03 -26.36 -26.87
CA CYS A 708 -6.22 -26.37 -28.11
C CYS A 708 -6.29 -25.01 -28.81
N CYS A 709 -5.14 -24.51 -29.28
CA CYS A 709 -5.12 -23.33 -30.15
C CYS A 709 -5.80 -23.62 -31.50
N SER A 710 -6.51 -22.65 -32.01
CA SER A 710 -7.05 -22.67 -33.38
C SER A 710 -5.98 -22.31 -34.41
N GLY A 711 -5.00 -21.46 -34.04
CA GLY A 711 -3.85 -21.03 -34.83
C GLY A 711 -2.58 -21.84 -34.52
N CYS A 712 -1.51 -21.58 -35.30
CA CYS A 712 -0.22 -22.28 -35.21
C CYS A 712 0.93 -21.34 -34.76
N GLU A 713 0.63 -20.13 -34.31
CA GLU A 713 1.62 -19.18 -33.88
C GLU A 713 2.05 -19.47 -32.43
N SER A 714 3.33 -19.82 -32.24
CA SER A 714 3.86 -20.20 -30.93
C SER A 714 4.55 -19.02 -30.31
N VAL A 715 4.12 -18.66 -29.08
CA VAL A 715 4.72 -17.59 -28.27
C VAL A 715 5.58 -18.12 -27.14
N TYR A 716 5.42 -19.41 -26.75
CA TYR A 716 6.19 -20.05 -25.69
C TYR A 716 6.31 -21.55 -25.93
N VAL A 717 7.39 -22.19 -25.45
CA VAL A 717 7.63 -23.64 -25.56
C VAL A 717 8.17 -24.16 -24.23
N ASP A 718 7.56 -25.25 -23.72
CA ASP A 718 8.01 -25.96 -22.52
C ASP A 718 7.95 -27.48 -22.70
N ASN A 719 8.01 -28.25 -21.61
CA ASN A 719 7.95 -29.71 -21.63
C ASN A 719 6.58 -30.28 -22.02
N ASP A 720 5.51 -29.48 -21.89
CA ASP A 720 4.14 -29.88 -22.24
C ASP A 720 3.82 -29.60 -23.74
N GLY A 721 4.63 -28.72 -24.39
CA GLY A 721 4.52 -28.46 -25.82
C GLY A 721 4.70 -27.00 -26.23
N LYS A 722 4.12 -26.62 -27.37
CA LYS A 722 4.14 -25.25 -27.89
C LYS A 722 2.85 -24.55 -27.55
N TRP A 723 2.98 -23.35 -27.01
CA TRP A 723 1.89 -22.52 -26.53
C TRP A 723 1.64 -21.33 -27.42
N GLY A 724 0.39 -21.04 -27.65
CA GLY A 724 -0.11 -19.82 -28.28
C GLY A 724 -0.98 -19.03 -27.31
N VAL A 725 -1.34 -17.81 -27.67
CA VAL A 725 -2.28 -16.98 -26.94
C VAL A 725 -3.40 -16.57 -27.91
N GLU A 726 -4.63 -16.97 -27.62
CA GLU A 726 -5.82 -16.62 -28.40
C GLU A 726 -6.86 -15.97 -27.48
N ASN A 727 -7.38 -14.82 -27.89
CA ASN A 727 -8.32 -14.02 -27.08
C ASN A 727 -7.85 -13.72 -25.65
N GLY A 728 -6.52 -13.57 -25.48
CA GLY A 728 -5.93 -13.31 -24.16
C GLY A 728 -5.73 -14.53 -23.25
N ASN A 729 -6.05 -15.75 -23.72
CA ASN A 729 -5.88 -16.99 -22.97
C ASN A 729 -4.81 -17.89 -23.58
N TRP A 730 -4.06 -18.60 -22.74
CA TRP A 730 -3.07 -19.58 -23.14
C TRP A 730 -3.76 -20.84 -23.70
N CYS A 731 -3.28 -21.35 -24.84
CA CYS A 731 -3.73 -22.57 -25.43
C CYS A 731 -2.54 -23.40 -25.94
N LEU A 732 -2.67 -24.72 -25.98
CA LEU A 732 -1.65 -25.63 -26.46
C LEU A 732 -1.79 -25.88 -27.96
N ILE A 733 -0.70 -25.71 -28.72
CA ILE A 733 -0.71 -25.90 -30.18
C ILE A 733 -0.62 -27.39 -30.52
N LYS A 734 -1.61 -27.88 -31.27
CA LYS A 734 -1.67 -29.28 -31.73
C LYS A 734 -0.78 -29.48 -32.95
N GLU A 735 0.36 -30.12 -32.81
CA GLU A 735 1.33 -30.33 -33.90
C GLU A 735 0.74 -31.05 -35.12
N SER A 736 -0.28 -31.87 -34.93
CA SER A 736 -0.97 -32.55 -36.02
C SER A 736 -1.80 -31.64 -36.94
N LYS A 737 -2.17 -30.44 -36.47
CA LYS A 737 -2.89 -29.42 -37.25
C LYS A 737 -1.93 -28.43 -37.95
N CYS A 738 -0.69 -28.33 -37.49
CA CYS A 738 0.27 -27.35 -37.96
C CYS A 738 1.40 -27.95 -38.79
N GLY A 739 1.08 -28.86 -39.69
CA GLY A 739 2.04 -29.52 -40.54
C GLY A 739 2.68 -28.62 -41.58
N GLY A 740 4.00 -28.39 -41.45
CA GLY A 740 4.91 -27.98 -42.50
C GLY A 740 5.29 -26.53 -42.59
N SER A 741 6.11 -26.03 -41.67
CA SER A 741 7.11 -25.00 -41.98
C SER A 741 8.25 -25.13 -40.95
N SER A 742 9.50 -25.20 -41.44
CA SER A 742 10.71 -25.37 -40.65
C SER A 742 10.80 -24.23 -39.61
N ALA A 743 10.85 -24.59 -38.34
CA ALA A 743 11.07 -23.61 -37.25
C ALA A 743 12.37 -22.88 -37.50
N VAL A 744 12.32 -21.55 -37.57
CA VAL A 744 13.51 -20.71 -37.62
C VAL A 744 14.04 -20.65 -36.17
N THR A 745 15.16 -21.36 -35.94
CA THR A 745 15.87 -21.26 -34.64
C THR A 745 16.92 -20.17 -34.69
N CYS A 746 17.16 -19.49 -33.59
CA CYS A 746 18.23 -18.48 -33.45
C CYS A 746 18.95 -18.62 -32.11
N THR A 747 20.12 -18.00 -32.01
CA THR A 747 20.89 -17.94 -30.76
C THR A 747 20.08 -17.35 -29.63
N GLY A 748 20.16 -17.94 -28.44
CA GLY A 748 19.50 -17.42 -27.22
C GLY A 748 17.99 -17.53 -27.16
N MET A 749 17.34 -18.20 -28.13
CA MET A 749 15.88 -18.36 -28.14
C MET A 749 15.34 -19.04 -26.88
N ASN A 750 16.07 -20.01 -26.34
CA ASN A 750 15.71 -20.70 -25.10
C ASN A 750 15.97 -19.85 -23.82
N SER A 751 16.66 -18.74 -23.97
CA SER A 751 16.96 -17.77 -22.90
C SER A 751 16.13 -16.49 -23.01
N GLY A 752 15.08 -16.51 -23.83
CA GLY A 752 14.11 -15.41 -23.94
C GLY A 752 14.49 -14.29 -24.91
N TYR A 753 15.57 -14.45 -25.70
CA TYR A 753 15.93 -13.45 -26.72
C TYR A 753 15.16 -13.68 -28.03
N GLN A 754 14.74 -12.58 -28.63
CA GLN A 754 14.09 -12.64 -29.96
C GLN A 754 15.09 -12.91 -31.09
N CYS A 755 14.63 -13.46 -32.21
CA CYS A 755 15.46 -13.64 -33.38
C CYS A 755 15.65 -12.31 -34.13
N CYS A 756 16.89 -12.03 -34.58
CA CYS A 756 17.18 -10.88 -35.42
C CYS A 756 16.48 -11.00 -36.79
N ASP A 757 15.99 -9.89 -37.30
CA ASP A 757 15.43 -9.84 -38.65
C ASP A 757 16.52 -9.89 -39.72
N THR A 758 17.76 -9.57 -39.40
CA THR A 758 18.92 -9.53 -40.28
C THR A 758 20.00 -10.52 -39.83
N CYS A 759 20.89 -10.93 -40.73
CA CYS A 759 22.02 -11.80 -40.42
C CYS A 759 23.27 -11.02 -39.97
N ASN A 760 23.13 -9.80 -39.47
CA ASN A 760 24.23 -8.96 -39.10
C ASN A 760 24.77 -9.30 -37.72
N VAL A 761 25.90 -10.00 -37.64
CA VAL A 761 26.53 -10.43 -36.37
C VAL A 761 27.32 -9.29 -35.77
N VAL A 762 26.97 -8.90 -34.54
CA VAL A 762 27.68 -7.87 -33.75
C VAL A 762 28.61 -8.51 -32.72
N TYR A 763 28.22 -9.66 -32.18
CA TYR A 763 28.96 -10.37 -31.15
C TYR A 763 28.81 -11.89 -31.28
N THR A 764 29.81 -12.66 -30.83
CA THR A 764 29.79 -14.12 -30.84
C THR A 764 30.36 -14.64 -29.51
N ASP A 765 29.62 -15.55 -28.84
CA ASP A 765 30.04 -16.22 -27.62
C ASP A 765 29.84 -17.75 -27.71
N ASN A 766 29.87 -18.43 -26.54
CA ASN A 766 29.67 -19.88 -26.48
C ASN A 766 28.23 -20.33 -26.81
N ASP A 767 27.26 -19.44 -26.66
CA ASP A 767 25.85 -19.70 -26.95
C ASP A 767 25.52 -19.46 -28.44
N GLY A 768 26.35 -18.72 -29.16
CA GLY A 768 26.23 -18.51 -30.60
C GLY A 768 26.47 -17.07 -31.07
N LYS A 769 25.77 -16.66 -32.13
CA LYS A 769 25.93 -15.36 -32.78
C LYS A 769 24.81 -14.41 -32.40
N TRP A 770 25.15 -13.18 -32.11
CA TRP A 770 24.25 -12.14 -31.65
C TRP A 770 24.26 -10.90 -32.54
N GLY A 771 23.11 -10.27 -32.70
CA GLY A 771 22.90 -9.00 -33.36
C GLY A 771 22.23 -7.98 -32.43
N ILE A 772 22.02 -6.78 -32.96
CA ILE A 772 21.21 -5.75 -32.29
C ILE A 772 20.08 -5.32 -33.22
N MET A 773 18.85 -5.32 -32.69
CA MET A 773 17.66 -4.88 -33.38
C MET A 773 16.87 -3.94 -32.47
N ASN A 774 16.55 -2.75 -32.97
CA ASN A 774 15.87 -1.71 -32.18
C ASN A 774 16.60 -1.28 -30.88
N GLY A 775 17.92 -1.48 -30.82
CA GLY A 775 18.72 -1.14 -29.62
C GLY A 775 18.85 -2.27 -28.60
N GLU A 776 18.23 -3.43 -28.84
CA GLU A 776 18.26 -4.60 -27.95
C GLU A 776 18.99 -5.78 -28.60
N TRP A 777 19.54 -6.67 -27.75
CA TRP A 777 20.20 -7.89 -28.21
C TRP A 777 19.18 -8.89 -28.79
N CYS A 778 19.52 -9.44 -29.93
CA CYS A 778 18.75 -10.49 -30.59
C CYS A 778 19.65 -11.62 -31.08
N GLY A 779 19.13 -12.83 -31.12
CA GLY A 779 19.87 -13.99 -31.59
C GLY A 779 19.86 -14.11 -33.11
N ILE A 780 21.02 -14.36 -33.74
CA ILE A 780 21.13 -14.57 -35.18
C ILE A 780 20.46 -15.90 -35.53
N LYS A 781 19.66 -15.91 -36.60
CA LYS A 781 18.95 -17.08 -37.07
C LYS A 781 19.96 -18.14 -37.55
N SER A 782 19.64 -19.42 -37.29
CA SER A 782 20.47 -20.54 -37.75
C SER A 782 20.55 -20.67 -39.29
N SER A 783 19.65 -20.01 -40.00
CA SER A 783 19.70 -19.89 -41.47
C SER A 783 20.70 -18.82 -41.97
N CYS A 784 21.30 -18.03 -41.09
CA CYS A 784 22.36 -17.08 -41.36
C CYS A 784 23.76 -17.71 -41.18
#